data_6a9296ab379f610b3453d0d343a2fcfd
#
_entry.id   6a9296ab379f610b3453d0d343a2fcfd
#
_cell.length_a   1.000
_cell.length_b   1.000
_cell.length_c   1.000
_cell.angle_alpha   90.00
_cell.angle_beta   90.00
_cell.angle_gamma   90.00
#
_symmetry.space_group_name_H-M   'P 1'
#
loop_
_entity.id
_entity.type
_entity.pdbx_description
1 polymer ?
#
loop_
_entity_poly.entity_id
_entity_poly.type
_entity_poly.pdbx_seq_one_letter_code
_entity_poly.pdbx_strand_id
1 'polypeptide(L)'
;MSEKILNVDYESEMGQSYVDYSMSVITERALPDVRDGLKPVQRRILYSLDGLAGSDKPHRKCARIVGDTMGKYHPHGDSSIYEGLVNMAQNWKLPIPLVDPHGNFGAVDGSGAAAMRYTEARISKYTEDVCMKDLPFFKDQFIPNFDGTETEPTFLPFQVPNILVSGSTGIAVGMATNIPTHNLGEVIDATVAYLNDPEIELEDLLALMPGPDFATGGIINATPEELYNVYATGLGKIKVRGKVEVRDIGYGRKSICVTELPYTMIGGTAKFLDTVAELARNRELPAVVDIADRGDKNGECLCIDVKKGTSDEEIQNIINILYKKAALEDTFGVNINCINNGKPEVMGLKKILKVYIDFKYGLYDTKYRKLLAQQEEIREIKMGLLTAVDCIDLIIEILRGSTKVADAKACLMHGDTSNIKFRFKGSEADAKFLCFTEKQADAILAMRLQKLIGLEINALKKELSDAEKLIKKYTRLMESRDAMKQQMIDDMLEIKAKYAIPRRTQIHNYGTVVVKKAEVVATDVAVLLDRFYYIKVVDANVYEKNIEQINRDYRFAVKCQNLDRIAVFADNNQVYTIKVADIIKLQAKKNTSKKGGGSLIGRLADKGIQVFEFCNMNGDENILFMDCIEHFVTDKLLFVSRQGLAKVVDGSAFDTTRRAANASKVGDDIIFIGKFSEGDFIIAQSEKGYYIRVDISEIPEKGKGAAGVKLINLESDDVLESIFVGSTKDTFKVGDNEIIFTRVKPGKRGGKGSKLRF
;
A
#
# COMPACT_ATOMS: atom_id res chain seq x y z
N MET A 1 28.79 49.38 -7.43
CA MET A 1 28.50 48.24 -8.28
C MET A 1 27.09 48.44 -8.81
N SER A 2 26.92 48.52 -10.12
CA SER A 2 25.56 48.64 -10.73
C SER A 2 24.88 47.27 -10.59
N GLU A 3 23.76 47.23 -9.90
CA GLU A 3 22.89 46.04 -9.87
C GLU A 3 22.43 45.71 -11.28
N LYS A 4 22.72 44.50 -11.76
CA LYS A 4 22.26 44.02 -13.05
C LYS A 4 20.92 43.32 -12.83
N ILE A 5 19.82 44.01 -13.10
CA ILE A 5 18.47 43.41 -13.06
C ILE A 5 18.33 42.55 -14.30
N LEU A 6 18.14 41.23 -14.07
CA LEU A 6 17.78 40.25 -15.10
C LEU A 6 16.27 40.05 -15.08
N ASN A 7 15.61 40.29 -16.21
CA ASN A 7 14.21 39.92 -16.37
C ASN A 7 14.15 38.43 -16.76
N VAL A 8 13.54 37.63 -15.91
CA VAL A 8 13.35 36.17 -16.11
C VAL A 8 11.84 35.92 -16.26
N ASP A 9 11.47 35.13 -17.26
CA ASP A 9 10.09 34.73 -17.43
C ASP A 9 9.69 33.76 -16.32
N TYR A 10 8.61 34.07 -15.60
CA TYR A 10 8.17 33.33 -14.41
C TYR A 10 7.81 31.86 -14.75
N GLU A 11 7.09 31.62 -15.87
CA GLU A 11 6.66 30.27 -16.25
C GLU A 11 7.87 29.40 -16.61
N SER A 12 8.85 29.98 -17.32
CA SER A 12 10.10 29.27 -17.68
C SER A 12 10.93 28.92 -16.46
N GLU A 13 11.13 29.86 -15.53
CA GLU A 13 11.91 29.65 -14.31
C GLU A 13 11.24 28.62 -13.38
N MET A 14 9.92 28.74 -13.18
CA MET A 14 9.16 27.78 -12.38
C MET A 14 9.17 26.40 -13.01
N GLY A 15 9.02 26.31 -14.34
CA GLY A 15 9.09 25.05 -15.08
C GLY A 15 10.45 24.36 -14.91
N GLN A 16 11.55 25.11 -15.10
CA GLN A 16 12.90 24.58 -14.93
C GLN A 16 13.17 24.15 -13.49
N SER A 17 12.86 24.99 -12.52
CA SER A 17 13.03 24.69 -11.08
C SER A 17 12.23 23.46 -10.65
N TYR A 18 11.01 23.28 -11.18
CA TYR A 18 10.20 22.11 -10.91
C TYR A 18 10.79 20.82 -11.51
N VAL A 19 11.33 20.90 -12.74
CA VAL A 19 12.02 19.77 -13.36
C VAL A 19 13.26 19.39 -12.55
N ASP A 20 14.08 20.35 -12.18
CA ASP A 20 15.31 20.10 -11.41
C ASP A 20 14.99 19.50 -10.03
N TYR A 21 14.00 20.02 -9.32
CA TYR A 21 13.50 19.43 -8.08
C TYR A 21 12.96 18.01 -8.30
N SER A 22 12.16 17.79 -9.35
CA SER A 22 11.59 16.48 -9.66
C SER A 22 12.68 15.46 -9.96
N MET A 23 13.69 15.84 -10.72
CA MET A 23 14.84 14.98 -11.03
C MET A 23 15.62 14.62 -9.77
N SER A 24 15.89 15.57 -8.89
CA SER A 24 16.54 15.29 -7.60
C SER A 24 15.71 14.34 -6.73
N VAL A 25 14.40 14.53 -6.62
CA VAL A 25 13.51 13.61 -5.87
C VAL A 25 13.51 12.20 -6.47
N ILE A 26 13.57 12.08 -7.79
CA ILE A 26 13.60 10.79 -8.48
C ILE A 26 14.93 10.08 -8.25
N THR A 27 16.06 10.76 -8.51
CA THR A 27 17.39 10.12 -8.53
C THR A 27 18.05 10.03 -7.17
N GLU A 28 17.78 11.00 -6.27
CA GLU A 28 18.52 11.16 -5.01
C GLU A 28 17.69 10.91 -3.75
N ARG A 29 16.40 10.53 -3.89
CA ARG A 29 15.53 10.35 -2.71
C ARG A 29 14.66 9.11 -2.76
N ALA A 30 13.81 8.97 -3.78
CA ALA A 30 12.67 8.05 -3.73
C ALA A 30 12.94 6.68 -4.32
N LEU A 31 13.73 6.61 -5.41
CA LEU A 31 13.97 5.36 -6.11
C LEU A 31 15.27 4.69 -5.65
N PRO A 32 15.29 3.33 -5.58
CA PRO A 32 16.51 2.58 -5.29
C PRO A 32 17.41 2.49 -6.52
N ASP A 33 18.71 2.37 -6.31
CA ASP A 33 19.67 2.03 -7.37
C ASP A 33 19.62 0.52 -7.65
N VAL A 34 19.59 0.12 -8.92
CA VAL A 34 19.49 -1.29 -9.31
C VAL A 34 20.71 -2.11 -8.85
N ARG A 35 21.88 -1.47 -8.69
CA ARG A 35 23.15 -2.12 -8.34
C ARG A 35 23.16 -2.65 -6.90
N ASP A 36 22.64 -1.88 -5.95
CA ASP A 36 22.65 -2.23 -4.52
C ASP A 36 21.26 -2.31 -3.87
N GLY A 37 20.20 -1.92 -4.60
CA GLY A 37 18.82 -1.96 -4.10
C GLY A 37 18.52 -0.93 -3.02
N LEU A 38 19.38 0.07 -2.82
CA LEU A 38 19.26 1.05 -1.76
C LEU A 38 18.88 2.44 -2.28
N LYS A 39 18.11 3.14 -1.47
CA LYS A 39 17.94 4.59 -1.62
C LYS A 39 19.18 5.31 -1.07
N PRO A 40 19.49 6.53 -1.53
CA PRO A 40 20.65 7.28 -1.03
C PRO A 40 20.70 7.41 0.49
N VAL A 41 19.59 7.70 1.16
CA VAL A 41 19.54 7.79 2.63
C VAL A 41 19.93 6.48 3.31
N GLN A 42 19.46 5.34 2.80
CA GLN A 42 19.78 4.02 3.35
C GLN A 42 21.27 3.69 3.18
N ARG A 43 21.83 3.98 2.01
CA ARG A 43 23.26 3.80 1.71
C ARG A 43 24.14 4.64 2.64
N ARG A 44 23.78 5.90 2.86
CA ARG A 44 24.50 6.83 3.75
C ARG A 44 24.41 6.40 5.22
N ILE A 45 23.25 5.91 5.68
CA ILE A 45 23.08 5.36 7.03
C ILE A 45 23.98 4.14 7.24
N LEU A 46 23.96 3.17 6.31
CA LEU A 46 24.77 1.96 6.44
C LEU A 46 26.27 2.30 6.41
N TYR A 47 26.69 3.24 5.58
CA TYR A 47 28.09 3.68 5.51
C TYR A 47 28.54 4.39 6.80
N SER A 48 27.74 5.32 7.34
CA SER A 48 28.02 5.97 8.62
C SER A 48 28.06 4.95 9.76
N LEU A 49 27.11 4.01 9.76
CA LEU A 49 27.00 3.00 10.81
C LEU A 49 28.19 2.03 10.82
N ASP A 50 28.70 1.63 9.65
CA ASP A 50 29.91 0.78 9.54
C ASP A 50 31.14 1.44 10.19
N GLY A 51 31.33 2.71 9.95
CA GLY A 51 32.40 3.50 10.60
C GLY A 51 32.27 3.58 12.12
N LEU A 52 31.04 3.64 12.63
CA LEU A 52 30.75 3.82 14.06
C LEU A 52 30.63 2.50 14.83
N ALA A 53 29.96 1.50 14.25
CA ALA A 53 29.59 0.24 14.91
C ALA A 53 29.45 -0.90 13.90
N GLY A 54 30.58 -1.53 13.56
CA GLY A 54 30.59 -2.81 12.83
C GLY A 54 29.92 -3.92 13.64
N SER A 55 29.65 -5.08 13.03
CA SER A 55 28.86 -6.16 13.62
C SER A 55 29.49 -6.80 14.88
N ASP A 56 30.79 -6.69 15.02
CA ASP A 56 31.60 -7.16 16.16
C ASP A 56 31.75 -6.13 17.30
N LYS A 57 31.34 -4.88 17.05
CA LYS A 57 31.42 -3.79 18.01
C LYS A 57 30.13 -3.64 18.82
N PRO A 58 30.20 -3.01 20.03
CA PRO A 58 29.00 -2.68 20.79
C PRO A 58 28.03 -1.78 20.00
N HIS A 59 26.74 -1.96 20.22
CA HIS A 59 25.71 -1.05 19.69
C HIS A 59 25.98 0.40 20.06
N ARG A 60 25.55 1.33 19.20
CA ARG A 60 25.63 2.77 19.41
C ARG A 60 24.25 3.40 19.48
N LYS A 61 24.10 4.46 20.27
CA LYS A 61 22.84 5.24 20.32
C LYS A 61 22.45 5.71 18.93
N CYS A 62 21.18 5.46 18.56
CA CYS A 62 20.66 5.87 17.25
C CYS A 62 20.79 7.38 17.04
N ALA A 63 20.63 8.19 18.09
CA ALA A 63 20.86 9.64 18.01
C ALA A 63 22.26 10.01 17.53
N ARG A 64 23.31 9.23 17.89
CA ARG A 64 24.67 9.44 17.40
C ARG A 64 24.81 9.06 15.94
N ILE A 65 24.21 7.92 15.55
CA ILE A 65 24.22 7.44 14.15
C ILE A 65 23.52 8.44 13.23
N VAL A 66 22.35 8.91 13.64
CA VAL A 66 21.57 9.92 12.91
C VAL A 66 22.34 11.22 12.79
N GLY A 67 22.96 11.69 13.89
CA GLY A 67 23.76 12.92 13.88
C GLY A 67 24.98 12.84 12.98
N ASP A 68 25.71 11.70 12.98
CA ASP A 68 26.87 11.48 12.11
C ASP A 68 26.45 11.41 10.63
N THR A 69 25.36 10.68 10.34
CA THR A 69 24.81 10.58 8.97
C THR A 69 24.37 11.95 8.45
N MET A 70 23.63 12.71 9.27
CA MET A 70 23.13 14.03 8.90
C MET A 70 24.25 15.04 8.70
N GLY A 71 25.21 15.05 9.60
CA GLY A 71 26.30 16.03 9.57
C GLY A 71 27.31 15.80 8.45
N LYS A 72 27.52 14.54 8.04
CA LYS A 72 28.55 14.20 7.05
C LYS A 72 28.02 13.89 5.66
N TYR A 73 26.84 13.27 5.54
CA TYR A 73 26.43 12.68 4.27
C TYR A 73 25.02 13.08 3.80
N HIS A 74 24.07 13.30 4.73
CA HIS A 74 22.66 13.47 4.34
C HIS A 74 22.05 14.73 4.95
N PRO A 75 22.09 15.89 4.23
CA PRO A 75 21.68 17.20 4.76
C PRO A 75 20.14 17.35 4.77
N HIS A 76 19.45 16.47 5.51
CA HIS A 76 17.99 16.45 5.64
C HIS A 76 17.57 16.20 7.10
N GLY A 77 16.28 16.23 7.38
CA GLY A 77 15.75 16.09 8.74
C GLY A 77 16.13 14.77 9.42
N ASP A 78 16.45 14.87 10.70
CA ASP A 78 16.85 13.74 11.57
C ASP A 78 15.78 12.65 11.66
N SER A 79 14.50 13.05 11.67
CA SER A 79 13.37 12.12 11.73
C SER A 79 13.33 11.17 10.53
N SER A 80 13.60 11.67 9.32
CA SER A 80 13.63 10.84 8.10
C SER A 80 14.81 9.86 8.10
N ILE A 81 15.96 10.28 8.62
CA ILE A 81 17.14 9.42 8.77
C ILE A 81 16.85 8.33 9.81
N TYR A 82 16.28 8.72 10.97
CA TYR A 82 15.93 7.75 12.00
C TYR A 82 14.88 6.73 11.53
N GLU A 83 13.86 7.18 10.83
CA GLU A 83 12.86 6.28 10.25
C GLU A 83 13.49 5.32 9.22
N GLY A 84 14.40 5.79 8.38
CA GLY A 84 15.19 4.96 7.47
C GLY A 84 16.00 3.88 8.20
N LEU A 85 16.66 4.26 9.30
CA LEU A 85 17.41 3.33 10.16
C LEU A 85 16.48 2.28 10.79
N VAL A 86 15.34 2.72 11.35
CA VAL A 86 14.34 1.85 11.96
C VAL A 86 13.78 0.84 10.96
N ASN A 87 13.43 1.30 9.75
CA ASN A 87 12.88 0.43 8.72
C ASN A 87 13.85 -0.68 8.31
N MET A 88 15.17 -0.40 8.25
CA MET A 88 16.19 -1.40 7.94
C MET A 88 16.44 -2.42 9.06
N ALA A 89 15.96 -2.15 10.28
CA ALA A 89 16.10 -3.04 11.44
C ALA A 89 14.85 -3.92 11.68
N GLN A 90 13.73 -3.64 11.03
CA GLN A 90 12.44 -4.32 11.28
C GLN A 90 12.34 -5.62 10.49
N ASN A 91 12.27 -6.76 11.19
CA ASN A 91 12.21 -8.09 10.60
C ASN A 91 10.86 -8.46 9.98
N TRP A 92 9.84 -7.62 10.14
CA TRP A 92 8.54 -7.73 9.47
C TRP A 92 8.46 -6.87 8.19
N LYS A 93 9.42 -5.98 7.96
CA LYS A 93 9.57 -5.24 6.70
C LYS A 93 10.60 -5.88 5.79
N LEU A 94 11.72 -6.30 6.33
CA LEU A 94 12.79 -6.96 5.60
C LEU A 94 12.90 -8.44 6.03
N PRO A 95 12.89 -9.40 5.11
CA PRO A 95 13.13 -10.81 5.44
C PRO A 95 14.43 -11.04 6.21
N ILE A 96 15.47 -10.27 5.86
CA ILE A 96 16.77 -10.24 6.54
C ILE A 96 17.11 -8.78 6.84
N PRO A 97 17.04 -8.32 8.11
CA PRO A 97 17.37 -6.96 8.49
C PRO A 97 18.83 -6.60 8.19
N LEU A 98 19.03 -5.38 7.67
CA LEU A 98 20.35 -4.84 7.36
C LEU A 98 21.03 -4.23 8.61
N VAL A 99 20.24 -3.89 9.61
CA VAL A 99 20.67 -3.27 10.87
C VAL A 99 20.28 -4.18 12.03
N ASP A 100 21.18 -4.37 12.99
CA ASP A 100 20.94 -5.11 14.23
C ASP A 100 20.48 -4.14 15.33
N PRO A 101 19.21 -4.21 15.76
CA PRO A 101 18.62 -3.29 16.71
C PRO A 101 18.80 -3.73 18.16
N HIS A 102 18.88 -2.74 19.08
CA HIS A 102 18.75 -2.96 20.52
C HIS A 102 17.82 -1.91 21.13
N GLY A 103 16.75 -2.36 21.77
CA GLY A 103 15.67 -1.53 22.30
C GLY A 103 14.37 -1.69 21.51
N ASN A 104 13.44 -0.74 21.65
CA ASN A 104 12.15 -0.78 20.99
C ASN A 104 12.21 -0.10 19.61
N PHE A 105 12.16 -0.88 18.55
CA PHE A 105 12.10 -0.45 17.14
C PHE A 105 10.68 -0.54 16.54
N GLY A 106 9.64 -0.55 17.38
CA GLY A 106 8.25 -0.70 16.98
C GLY A 106 7.79 -2.15 16.97
N ALA A 107 6.54 -2.36 16.53
CA ALA A 107 5.95 -3.67 16.39
C ALA A 107 5.06 -3.76 15.14
N VAL A 108 4.64 -4.97 14.78
CA VAL A 108 3.79 -5.24 13.61
C VAL A 108 2.41 -4.60 13.73
N ASP A 109 1.94 -4.41 14.97
CA ASP A 109 0.64 -3.79 15.32
C ASP A 109 0.54 -2.29 14.91
N GLY A 110 1.68 -1.67 14.53
CA GLY A 110 1.77 -0.25 14.19
C GLY A 110 2.30 0.63 15.31
N SER A 111 2.68 0.04 16.43
CA SER A 111 3.39 0.77 17.49
C SER A 111 4.72 1.31 16.95
N GLY A 112 4.93 2.61 17.11
CA GLY A 112 6.14 3.29 16.62
C GLY A 112 7.39 2.92 17.41
N ALA A 113 8.56 3.12 16.80
CA ALA A 113 9.82 3.00 17.52
C ALA A 113 9.94 4.04 18.64
N ALA A 114 10.65 3.69 19.71
CA ALA A 114 11.01 4.64 20.75
C ALA A 114 11.92 5.75 20.19
N ALA A 115 11.95 6.91 20.84
CA ALA A 115 12.80 8.02 20.40
C ALA A 115 14.29 7.59 20.33
N MET A 116 15.01 8.11 19.33
CA MET A 116 16.41 7.72 18.99
C MET A 116 17.41 7.83 20.14
N ARG A 117 17.10 8.57 21.20
CA ARG A 117 17.93 8.66 22.41
C ARG A 117 17.86 7.40 23.28
N TYR A 118 16.84 6.56 23.13
CA TYR A 118 16.64 5.33 23.90
C TYR A 118 17.07 4.07 23.12
N THR A 119 17.08 4.12 21.80
CA THR A 119 17.40 2.98 20.94
C THR A 119 18.90 2.97 20.57
N GLU A 120 19.41 1.78 20.28
CA GLU A 120 20.77 1.55 19.84
C GLU A 120 20.79 0.63 18.63
N ALA A 121 21.80 0.76 17.78
CA ALA A 121 21.94 -0.05 16.59
C ALA A 121 23.42 -0.31 16.23
N ARG A 122 23.63 -1.32 15.42
CA ARG A 122 24.88 -1.64 14.74
C ARG A 122 24.63 -2.30 13.39
N ILE A 123 25.66 -2.45 12.57
CA ILE A 123 25.56 -3.23 11.32
C ILE A 123 25.19 -4.68 11.66
N SER A 124 24.25 -5.27 10.92
CA SER A 124 23.95 -6.70 11.06
C SER A 124 25.10 -7.55 10.51
N LYS A 125 25.26 -8.78 11.04
CA LYS A 125 26.28 -9.70 10.55
C LYS A 125 26.10 -10.06 9.09
N TYR A 126 24.85 -10.13 8.62
CA TYR A 126 24.52 -10.32 7.23
C TYR A 126 25.07 -9.17 6.37
N THR A 127 24.77 -7.94 6.74
CA THR A 127 25.21 -6.75 5.97
C THR A 127 26.74 -6.63 5.95
N GLU A 128 27.43 -6.93 7.05
CA GLU A 128 28.87 -6.93 7.08
C GLU A 128 29.45 -7.96 6.11
N ASP A 129 29.01 -9.22 6.19
CA ASP A 129 29.54 -10.31 5.37
C ASP A 129 29.19 -10.14 3.88
N VAL A 130 27.97 -9.66 3.57
CA VAL A 130 27.45 -9.58 2.20
C VAL A 130 27.82 -8.29 1.48
N CYS A 131 28.21 -7.24 2.23
CA CYS A 131 28.39 -5.92 1.66
C CYS A 131 29.65 -5.21 2.20
N MET A 132 29.72 -4.92 3.50
CA MET A 132 30.72 -3.98 4.05
C MET A 132 32.15 -4.50 3.98
N LYS A 133 32.33 -5.82 4.07
CA LYS A 133 33.67 -6.45 4.02
C LYS A 133 34.46 -6.11 2.75
N ASP A 134 33.79 -5.93 1.63
CA ASP A 134 34.43 -5.61 0.36
C ASP A 134 34.50 -4.09 0.07
N LEU A 135 33.81 -3.26 0.83
CA LEU A 135 33.74 -1.81 0.61
C LEU A 135 35.11 -1.12 0.54
N PRO A 136 36.12 -1.50 1.35
CA PRO A 136 37.47 -0.89 1.28
C PRO A 136 38.12 -0.95 -0.09
N PHE A 137 37.79 -1.95 -0.93
CA PHE A 137 38.34 -2.08 -2.29
C PHE A 137 37.83 -1.02 -3.27
N PHE A 138 36.78 -0.27 -2.92
CA PHE A 138 36.10 0.67 -3.80
C PHE A 138 36.20 2.13 -3.37
N LYS A 139 37.02 2.45 -2.37
CA LYS A 139 37.18 3.83 -1.83
C LYS A 139 37.63 4.85 -2.87
N ASP A 140 38.35 4.43 -3.90
CA ASP A 140 38.76 5.26 -5.04
C ASP A 140 37.63 5.66 -5.98
N GLN A 141 36.47 5.02 -5.85
CA GLN A 141 35.25 5.31 -6.61
C GLN A 141 34.25 6.15 -5.82
N PHE A 142 34.63 6.62 -4.64
CA PHE A 142 33.77 7.48 -3.82
C PHE A 142 33.76 8.89 -4.41
N ILE A 143 32.65 9.57 -4.17
CA ILE A 143 32.47 10.96 -4.59
C ILE A 143 32.55 11.88 -3.34
N PRO A 144 32.85 13.18 -3.52
CA PRO A 144 32.72 14.15 -2.45
C PRO A 144 31.26 14.19 -1.94
N ASN A 145 31.10 14.38 -0.63
CA ASN A 145 29.80 14.63 -0.01
C ASN A 145 29.27 16.04 -0.40
N PHE A 146 28.10 16.42 0.15
CA PHE A 146 27.43 17.68 -0.18
C PHE A 146 28.26 18.96 0.10
N ASP A 147 29.20 18.95 1.02
CA ASP A 147 30.06 20.11 1.37
C ASP A 147 31.54 19.92 0.97
N GLY A 148 31.89 18.79 0.38
CA GLY A 148 33.24 18.48 -0.07
C GLY A 148 34.25 18.15 1.04
N THR A 149 33.80 18.01 2.30
CA THR A 149 34.71 17.71 3.43
C THR A 149 34.96 16.22 3.63
N GLU A 150 34.05 15.37 3.19
CA GLU A 150 34.13 13.92 3.30
C GLU A 150 33.85 13.27 1.93
N THR A 151 34.04 11.96 1.86
CA THR A 151 33.68 11.17 0.66
C THR A 151 32.62 10.13 1.00
N GLU A 152 31.70 9.90 0.06
CA GLU A 152 30.61 8.92 0.22
C GLU A 152 30.56 7.92 -0.95
N PRO A 153 30.09 6.68 -0.69
CA PRO A 153 29.96 5.69 -1.73
C PRO A 153 28.75 5.97 -2.65
N THR A 154 28.93 5.84 -3.96
CA THR A 154 27.83 5.90 -4.95
C THR A 154 27.01 4.63 -4.98
N PHE A 155 27.55 3.52 -4.50
CA PHE A 155 26.91 2.21 -4.35
C PHE A 155 27.56 1.43 -3.22
N LEU A 156 26.89 0.41 -2.70
CA LEU A 156 27.47 -0.57 -1.80
C LEU A 156 27.65 -1.92 -2.54
N PRO A 157 28.79 -2.62 -2.34
CA PRO A 157 29.17 -3.79 -3.13
C PRO A 157 28.46 -5.08 -2.67
N PHE A 158 27.12 -5.12 -2.70
CA PHE A 158 26.36 -6.30 -2.32
C PHE A 158 26.72 -7.53 -3.16
N GLN A 159 26.94 -8.65 -2.48
CA GLN A 159 27.30 -9.92 -3.12
C GLN A 159 26.11 -10.67 -3.70
N VAL A 160 24.88 -10.18 -3.46
CA VAL A 160 23.59 -10.71 -3.95
C VAL A 160 22.75 -9.58 -4.51
N PRO A 161 21.77 -9.83 -5.41
CA PRO A 161 20.86 -8.80 -5.93
C PRO A 161 19.94 -8.27 -4.83
N ASN A 162 20.44 -7.36 -4.00
CA ASN A 162 19.74 -6.87 -2.82
C ASN A 162 18.42 -6.17 -3.14
N ILE A 163 18.28 -5.59 -4.35
CA ILE A 163 17.03 -4.99 -4.82
C ILE A 163 15.86 -5.99 -4.82
N LEU A 164 16.13 -7.27 -5.11
CA LEU A 164 15.13 -8.33 -5.06
C LEU A 164 14.93 -8.84 -3.62
N VAL A 165 16.01 -9.01 -2.86
CA VAL A 165 15.94 -9.54 -1.48
C VAL A 165 15.22 -8.58 -0.55
N SER A 166 15.64 -7.32 -0.53
CA SER A 166 15.11 -6.31 0.41
C SER A 166 13.86 -5.60 -0.12
N GLY A 167 13.65 -5.61 -1.45
CA GLY A 167 12.58 -4.80 -2.05
C GLY A 167 12.76 -3.31 -1.83
N SER A 168 11.82 -2.51 -2.28
CA SER A 168 11.79 -1.06 -2.01
C SER A 168 10.42 -0.47 -2.30
N THR A 169 9.99 0.48 -1.49
CA THR A 169 8.76 1.26 -1.72
C THR A 169 9.09 2.73 -1.67
N GLY A 170 8.66 3.51 -2.67
CA GLY A 170 8.92 4.94 -2.73
C GLY A 170 7.99 5.68 -3.67
N ILE A 171 7.70 6.93 -3.34
CA ILE A 171 6.86 7.83 -4.14
C ILE A 171 7.72 9.03 -4.55
N ALA A 172 7.91 9.20 -5.86
CA ALA A 172 8.60 10.33 -6.46
C ALA A 172 7.60 11.25 -7.18
N VAL A 173 8.10 12.29 -7.82
CA VAL A 173 7.26 13.16 -8.65
C VAL A 173 6.99 12.47 -9.99
N GLY A 174 5.71 12.24 -10.29
CA GLY A 174 5.29 11.61 -11.55
C GLY A 174 5.54 10.10 -11.66
N MET A 175 6.19 9.47 -10.68
CA MET A 175 6.45 8.03 -10.68
C MET A 175 6.59 7.46 -9.26
N ALA A 176 6.46 6.15 -9.16
CA ALA A 176 6.62 5.44 -7.89
C ALA A 176 7.39 4.15 -8.12
N THR A 177 7.90 3.57 -7.04
CA THR A 177 8.45 2.23 -7.00
C THR A 177 7.77 1.43 -5.90
N ASN A 178 7.49 0.16 -6.16
CA ASN A 178 6.98 -0.77 -5.18
C ASN A 178 7.46 -2.19 -5.52
N ILE A 179 8.64 -2.51 -5.06
CA ILE A 179 9.35 -3.76 -5.33
C ILE A 179 9.12 -4.69 -4.14
N PRO A 180 8.48 -5.85 -4.34
CA PRO A 180 8.29 -6.81 -3.27
C PRO A 180 9.60 -7.46 -2.84
N THR A 181 9.65 -7.95 -1.61
CA THR A 181 10.77 -8.76 -1.09
C THR A 181 10.71 -10.18 -1.64
N HIS A 182 11.88 -10.84 -1.75
CA HIS A 182 12.00 -12.22 -2.21
C HIS A 182 12.90 -13.04 -1.29
N ASN A 183 12.77 -14.35 -1.38
CA ASN A 183 13.59 -15.29 -0.61
C ASN A 183 15.05 -15.25 -1.07
N LEU A 184 15.99 -15.06 -0.12
CA LEU A 184 17.42 -14.97 -0.45
C LEU A 184 17.93 -16.20 -1.18
N GLY A 185 17.54 -17.41 -0.74
CA GLY A 185 17.96 -18.66 -1.35
C GLY A 185 17.52 -18.77 -2.81
N GLU A 186 16.25 -18.44 -3.08
CA GLU A 186 15.65 -18.47 -4.42
C GLU A 186 16.26 -17.41 -5.35
N VAL A 187 16.51 -16.21 -4.84
CA VAL A 187 17.19 -15.15 -5.60
C VAL A 187 18.61 -15.56 -5.99
N ILE A 188 19.33 -16.23 -5.08
CA ILE A 188 20.67 -16.76 -5.39
C ILE A 188 20.57 -17.87 -6.44
N ASP A 189 19.63 -18.80 -6.31
CA ASP A 189 19.45 -19.88 -7.28
C ASP A 189 19.12 -19.35 -8.68
N ALA A 190 18.20 -18.41 -8.78
CA ALA A 190 17.86 -17.75 -10.05
C ALA A 190 19.06 -16.97 -10.62
N THR A 191 19.87 -16.32 -9.77
CA THR A 191 21.06 -15.58 -10.21
C THR A 191 22.13 -16.53 -10.72
N VAL A 192 22.36 -17.66 -10.05
CA VAL A 192 23.31 -18.71 -10.44
C VAL A 192 22.86 -19.36 -11.76
N ALA A 193 21.56 -19.65 -11.90
CA ALA A 193 21.02 -20.20 -13.14
C ALA A 193 21.24 -19.24 -14.31
N TYR A 194 20.95 -17.95 -14.15
CA TYR A 194 21.19 -16.94 -15.17
C TYR A 194 22.70 -16.74 -15.47
N LEU A 195 23.59 -16.83 -14.49
CA LEU A 195 25.04 -16.82 -14.69
C LEU A 195 25.52 -18.00 -15.55
N ASN A 196 24.92 -19.18 -15.37
CA ASN A 196 25.27 -20.37 -16.14
C ASN A 196 24.72 -20.32 -17.56
N ASP A 197 23.50 -19.83 -17.73
CA ASP A 197 22.83 -19.67 -19.01
C ASP A 197 22.15 -18.29 -19.10
N PRO A 198 22.79 -17.28 -19.71
CA PRO A 198 22.18 -15.96 -19.90
C PRO A 198 20.93 -15.94 -20.80
N GLU A 199 20.74 -16.98 -21.62
CA GLU A 199 19.56 -17.11 -22.49
C GLU A 199 18.41 -17.89 -21.83
N ILE A 200 18.59 -18.36 -20.60
CA ILE A 200 17.55 -19.08 -19.81
C ILE A 200 16.19 -18.39 -19.92
N GLU A 201 15.14 -19.17 -20.15
CA GLU A 201 13.78 -18.62 -20.25
C GLU A 201 13.26 -18.13 -18.90
N LEU A 202 12.28 -17.21 -18.95
CA LEU A 202 11.73 -16.63 -17.73
C LEU A 202 10.98 -17.67 -16.88
N GLU A 203 10.34 -18.63 -17.53
CA GLU A 203 9.62 -19.74 -16.89
C GLU A 203 10.55 -20.59 -16.01
N ASP A 204 11.75 -20.86 -16.49
CA ASP A 204 12.76 -21.66 -15.76
C ASP A 204 13.28 -20.85 -14.55
N LEU A 205 13.45 -19.54 -14.70
CA LEU A 205 13.79 -18.67 -13.58
C LEU A 205 12.67 -18.65 -12.53
N LEU A 206 11.42 -18.62 -12.98
CA LEU A 206 10.26 -18.64 -12.07
C LEU A 206 10.04 -20.01 -11.42
N ALA A 207 10.55 -21.09 -11.99
CA ALA A 207 10.60 -22.39 -11.30
C ALA A 207 11.53 -22.37 -10.07
N LEU A 208 12.61 -21.56 -10.12
CA LEU A 208 13.56 -21.38 -9.01
C LEU A 208 13.13 -20.30 -8.03
N MET A 209 12.48 -19.24 -8.52
CA MET A 209 11.99 -18.09 -7.75
C MET A 209 10.52 -17.84 -8.12
N PRO A 210 9.58 -18.59 -7.55
CA PRO A 210 8.18 -18.63 -8.02
C PRO A 210 7.40 -17.34 -7.75
N GLY A 211 7.90 -16.45 -6.91
CA GLY A 211 7.22 -15.21 -6.59
C GLY A 211 7.80 -14.49 -5.39
N PRO A 212 7.20 -13.38 -4.97
CA PRO A 212 7.60 -12.67 -3.77
C PRO A 212 7.57 -13.54 -2.51
N ASP A 213 8.42 -13.22 -1.55
CA ASP A 213 8.44 -13.82 -0.21
C ASP A 213 8.43 -12.67 0.81
N PHE A 214 7.25 -12.43 1.38
CA PHE A 214 7.06 -11.34 2.33
C PHE A 214 7.52 -11.70 3.74
N ALA A 215 8.10 -10.76 4.43
CA ALA A 215 8.61 -10.95 5.79
C ALA A 215 7.51 -11.39 6.79
N THR A 216 6.26 -10.96 6.56
CA THR A 216 5.09 -11.34 7.36
C THR A 216 4.48 -12.69 6.98
N GLY A 217 4.98 -13.37 5.93
CA GLY A 217 4.38 -14.59 5.40
C GLY A 217 3.12 -14.32 4.58
N GLY A 218 2.04 -14.99 4.92
CA GLY A 218 0.77 -14.88 4.21
C GLY A 218 0.70 -15.74 2.95
N ILE A 219 -0.29 -15.48 2.11
CA ILE A 219 -0.59 -16.26 0.91
C ILE A 219 -0.72 -15.31 -0.28
N ILE A 220 0.05 -15.57 -1.33
CA ILE A 220 -0.15 -14.94 -2.65
C ILE A 220 -1.22 -15.73 -3.39
N ASN A 221 -2.30 -15.02 -3.76
CA ASN A 221 -3.39 -15.57 -4.56
C ASN A 221 -3.27 -15.05 -5.99
N ALA A 222 -2.48 -15.73 -6.81
CA ALA A 222 -2.21 -15.35 -8.18
C ALA A 222 -2.07 -16.57 -9.09
N THR A 223 -2.37 -16.41 -10.37
CA THR A 223 -2.12 -17.42 -11.39
C THR A 223 -0.64 -17.38 -11.82
N PRO A 224 -0.10 -18.48 -12.37
CA PRO A 224 1.25 -18.46 -12.94
C PRO A 224 1.43 -17.40 -14.04
N GLU A 225 0.38 -17.16 -14.85
CA GLU A 225 0.40 -16.15 -15.91
C GLU A 225 0.48 -14.72 -15.35
N GLU A 226 -0.24 -14.44 -14.26
CA GLU A 226 -0.17 -13.13 -13.59
C GLU A 226 1.24 -12.87 -13.04
N LEU A 227 1.86 -13.87 -12.41
CA LEU A 227 3.23 -13.77 -11.92
C LEU A 227 4.23 -13.65 -13.08
N TYR A 228 4.09 -14.42 -14.12
CA TYR A 228 4.91 -14.31 -15.33
C TYR A 228 4.90 -12.88 -15.90
N ASN A 229 3.71 -12.29 -16.07
CA ASN A 229 3.55 -10.94 -16.59
C ASN A 229 4.23 -9.89 -15.69
N VAL A 230 4.13 -10.04 -14.37
CA VAL A 230 4.80 -9.17 -13.41
C VAL A 230 6.32 -9.21 -13.61
N TYR A 231 6.92 -10.39 -13.71
CA TYR A 231 8.37 -10.53 -13.84
C TYR A 231 8.89 -10.26 -15.26
N ALA A 232 8.06 -10.43 -16.28
CA ALA A 232 8.41 -10.06 -17.64
C ALA A 232 8.50 -8.54 -17.83
N THR A 233 7.52 -7.81 -17.26
CA THR A 233 7.37 -6.37 -17.49
C THR A 233 7.90 -5.50 -16.36
N GLY A 234 8.00 -6.02 -15.15
CA GLY A 234 8.25 -5.24 -13.93
C GLY A 234 7.02 -4.52 -13.38
N LEU A 235 5.84 -4.73 -13.98
CA LEU A 235 4.58 -4.09 -13.61
C LEU A 235 3.47 -5.13 -13.42
N GLY A 236 2.62 -4.95 -12.41
CA GLY A 236 1.45 -5.79 -12.25
C GLY A 236 0.80 -5.66 -10.89
N LYS A 237 -0.18 -6.53 -10.66
CA LYS A 237 -0.93 -6.57 -9.39
C LYS A 237 -1.01 -8.02 -8.93
N ILE A 238 -0.68 -8.26 -7.67
CA ILE A 238 -0.82 -9.56 -7.03
C ILE A 238 -1.71 -9.42 -5.81
N LYS A 239 -2.57 -10.41 -5.56
CA LYS A 239 -3.39 -10.44 -4.36
C LYS A 239 -2.62 -11.13 -3.23
N VAL A 240 -2.61 -10.51 -2.07
CA VAL A 240 -1.96 -11.03 -0.87
C VAL A 240 -3.03 -11.24 0.19
N ARG A 241 -3.07 -12.44 0.78
CA ARG A 241 -3.99 -12.83 1.85
C ARG A 241 -3.25 -13.11 3.14
N GLY A 242 -3.91 -12.77 4.25
CA GLY A 242 -3.53 -13.30 5.55
C GLY A 242 -3.86 -14.79 5.66
N LYS A 243 -3.12 -15.50 6.50
CA LYS A 243 -3.37 -16.90 6.81
C LYS A 243 -4.35 -17.03 7.96
N VAL A 244 -5.35 -17.89 7.77
CA VAL A 244 -6.43 -18.09 8.73
C VAL A 244 -6.50 -19.55 9.11
N GLU A 245 -6.61 -19.82 10.41
CA GLU A 245 -6.81 -21.17 10.99
C GLU A 245 -8.07 -21.17 11.84
N VAL A 246 -8.85 -22.24 11.74
CA VAL A 246 -10.00 -22.44 12.64
C VAL A 246 -9.58 -23.36 13.77
N ARG A 247 -9.64 -22.86 15.00
CA ARG A 247 -9.23 -23.60 16.21
C ARG A 247 -10.45 -23.90 17.09
N ASP A 248 -10.49 -25.08 17.66
CA ASP A 248 -11.46 -25.41 18.69
C ASP A 248 -10.99 -24.86 20.04
N ILE A 249 -11.81 -24.02 20.68
CA ILE A 249 -11.51 -23.40 21.98
C ILE A 249 -12.23 -24.08 23.13
N GLY A 250 -12.79 -25.27 22.90
CA GLY A 250 -13.51 -26.07 23.88
C GLY A 250 -14.99 -25.72 24.02
N TYR A 251 -15.71 -26.59 24.70
CA TYR A 251 -17.16 -26.50 24.93
C TYR A 251 -17.99 -26.35 23.65
N GLY A 252 -17.49 -26.85 22.51
CA GLY A 252 -18.14 -26.77 21.19
C GLY A 252 -18.15 -25.35 20.61
N ARG A 253 -17.20 -24.50 21.01
CA ARG A 253 -16.95 -23.18 20.42
C ARG A 253 -15.69 -23.22 19.56
N LYS A 254 -15.71 -22.49 18.44
CA LYS A 254 -14.59 -22.34 17.53
C LYS A 254 -14.10 -20.88 17.51
N SER A 255 -12.84 -20.70 17.23
CA SER A 255 -12.21 -19.38 17.01
C SER A 255 -11.58 -19.35 15.62
N ILE A 256 -11.80 -18.29 14.88
CA ILE A 256 -11.13 -18.00 13.63
C ILE A 256 -9.88 -17.19 13.99
N CYS A 257 -8.71 -17.81 13.86
CA CYS A 257 -7.44 -17.22 14.22
C CYS A 257 -6.69 -16.78 12.97
N VAL A 258 -6.41 -15.48 12.83
CA VAL A 258 -5.51 -14.94 11.81
C VAL A 258 -4.09 -15.05 12.38
N THR A 259 -3.28 -15.89 11.77
CA THR A 259 -1.92 -16.23 12.24
C THR A 259 -0.83 -15.48 11.46
N GLU A 260 -1.14 -15.03 10.25
CA GLU A 260 -0.24 -14.21 9.43
C GLU A 260 -1.05 -13.14 8.73
N LEU A 261 -0.58 -11.89 8.79
CA LEU A 261 -1.22 -10.75 8.14
C LEU A 261 -0.67 -10.57 6.71
N PRO A 262 -1.47 -10.09 5.77
CA PRO A 262 -0.94 -9.68 4.47
C PRO A 262 0.05 -8.52 4.66
N TYR A 263 1.13 -8.51 3.89
CA TYR A 263 2.18 -7.49 3.96
C TYR A 263 1.63 -6.06 3.83
N THR A 264 0.55 -5.87 3.07
CA THR A 264 -0.14 -4.58 2.90
C THR A 264 -0.83 -4.08 4.17
N MET A 265 -0.99 -4.95 5.20
CA MET A 265 -1.65 -4.62 6.48
C MET A 265 -0.65 -4.32 7.61
N ILE A 266 0.65 -4.22 7.33
CA ILE A 266 1.64 -3.87 8.36
C ILE A 266 1.26 -2.55 9.02
N GLY A 267 1.22 -2.53 10.36
CA GLY A 267 0.76 -1.39 11.15
C GLY A 267 -0.76 -1.19 11.17
N GLY A 268 -1.54 -2.13 10.64
CA GLY A 268 -2.98 -2.05 10.54
C GLY A 268 -3.77 -3.00 11.46
N THR A 269 -3.13 -3.69 12.38
CA THR A 269 -3.75 -4.69 13.27
C THR A 269 -4.92 -4.12 14.06
N ALA A 270 -4.75 -2.96 14.70
CA ALA A 270 -5.81 -2.29 15.44
C ALA A 270 -6.98 -1.92 14.52
N LYS A 271 -6.71 -1.39 13.33
CA LYS A 271 -7.73 -1.05 12.33
C LYS A 271 -8.49 -2.29 11.86
N PHE A 272 -7.81 -3.41 11.68
CA PHE A 272 -8.44 -4.69 11.33
C PHE A 272 -9.43 -5.12 12.42
N LEU A 273 -9.01 -5.14 13.69
CA LEU A 273 -9.87 -5.50 14.83
C LEU A 273 -11.08 -4.55 14.95
N ASP A 274 -10.85 -3.25 14.80
CA ASP A 274 -11.93 -2.26 14.80
C ASP A 274 -12.92 -2.48 13.65
N THR A 275 -12.42 -2.80 12.45
CA THR A 275 -13.28 -3.10 11.29
C THR A 275 -14.10 -4.36 11.53
N VAL A 276 -13.51 -5.42 12.08
CA VAL A 276 -14.24 -6.65 12.42
C VAL A 276 -15.29 -6.37 13.50
N ALA A 277 -14.96 -5.57 14.53
CA ALA A 277 -15.91 -5.16 15.55
C ALA A 277 -17.07 -4.32 14.97
N GLU A 278 -16.80 -3.46 14.01
CA GLU A 278 -17.83 -2.70 13.31
C GLU A 278 -18.75 -3.60 12.48
N LEU A 279 -18.19 -4.57 11.73
CA LEU A 279 -18.96 -5.56 10.97
C LEU A 279 -19.85 -6.41 11.90
N ALA A 280 -19.36 -6.79 13.09
CA ALA A 280 -20.14 -7.51 14.09
C ALA A 280 -21.28 -6.63 14.66
N ARG A 281 -21.02 -5.35 14.99
CA ARG A 281 -22.04 -4.40 15.45
C ARG A 281 -23.12 -4.15 14.38
N ASN A 282 -22.73 -4.07 13.13
CA ASN A 282 -23.64 -3.89 11.99
C ASN A 282 -24.40 -5.17 11.63
N ARG A 283 -24.23 -6.26 12.40
CA ARG A 283 -24.83 -7.59 12.18
C ARG A 283 -24.47 -8.24 10.84
N GLU A 284 -23.38 -7.81 10.24
CA GLU A 284 -22.83 -8.51 9.06
C GLU A 284 -22.09 -9.79 9.46
N LEU A 285 -21.65 -9.87 10.71
CA LEU A 285 -21.03 -11.04 11.35
C LEU A 285 -21.82 -11.46 12.62
N PRO A 286 -23.07 -11.95 12.47
CA PRO A 286 -23.96 -12.17 13.62
C PRO A 286 -23.52 -13.34 14.53
N ALA A 287 -22.68 -14.23 14.04
CA ALA A 287 -22.14 -15.36 14.80
C ALA A 287 -20.89 -14.98 15.63
N VAL A 288 -20.27 -13.81 15.42
CA VAL A 288 -19.10 -13.37 16.17
C VAL A 288 -19.54 -12.92 17.57
N VAL A 289 -18.81 -13.41 18.59
CA VAL A 289 -19.09 -13.14 20.03
C VAL A 289 -18.00 -12.28 20.65
N ASP A 290 -16.73 -12.58 20.33
CA ASP A 290 -15.59 -11.89 20.91
C ASP A 290 -14.49 -11.72 19.87
N ILE A 291 -13.67 -10.68 20.06
CA ILE A 291 -12.55 -10.33 19.18
C ILE A 291 -11.40 -9.94 20.09
N ALA A 292 -10.29 -10.67 20.00
CA ALA A 292 -9.13 -10.46 20.86
C ALA A 292 -7.82 -10.66 20.08
N ASP A 293 -6.85 -9.81 20.41
CA ASP A 293 -5.47 -10.08 20.06
C ASP A 293 -4.87 -11.02 21.11
N ARG A 294 -4.46 -12.22 20.67
CA ARG A 294 -3.80 -13.24 21.48
C ARG A 294 -2.40 -13.54 20.96
N GLY A 295 -1.83 -12.63 20.16
CA GLY A 295 -0.46 -12.71 19.70
C GLY A 295 0.53 -12.69 20.86
N ASP A 296 1.65 -13.38 20.68
CA ASP A 296 2.75 -13.43 21.63
C ASP A 296 4.11 -13.31 20.90
N LYS A 297 5.21 -13.50 21.63
CA LYS A 297 6.56 -13.48 21.06
C LYS A 297 6.79 -14.52 19.95
N ASN A 298 5.91 -15.50 19.77
CA ASN A 298 6.03 -16.57 18.77
C ASN A 298 5.26 -16.24 17.49
N GLY A 299 4.41 -15.22 17.48
CA GLY A 299 3.70 -14.76 16.29
C GLY A 299 2.38 -14.06 16.57
N GLU A 300 1.82 -13.51 15.51
CA GLU A 300 0.50 -12.89 15.50
C GLU A 300 -0.61 -13.91 15.72
N CYS A 301 -1.63 -13.56 16.46
CA CYS A 301 -2.81 -14.41 16.65
C CYS A 301 -4.05 -13.56 16.94
N LEU A 302 -4.65 -13.03 15.90
CA LEU A 302 -5.89 -12.27 16.02
C LEU A 302 -7.08 -13.22 16.00
N CYS A 303 -7.73 -13.39 17.13
CA CYS A 303 -8.79 -14.36 17.35
C CYS A 303 -10.17 -13.73 17.26
N ILE A 304 -11.04 -14.37 16.47
CA ILE A 304 -12.45 -14.01 16.30
C ILE A 304 -13.27 -15.21 16.76
N ASP A 305 -13.80 -15.13 17.97
CA ASP A 305 -14.53 -16.22 18.59
C ASP A 305 -15.98 -16.24 18.08
N VAL A 306 -16.48 -17.41 17.68
CA VAL A 306 -17.83 -17.58 17.16
C VAL A 306 -18.73 -18.30 18.15
N LYS A 307 -20.06 -18.13 17.99
CA LYS A 307 -21.07 -18.79 18.82
C LYS A 307 -20.94 -20.31 18.79
N LYS A 308 -21.37 -20.96 19.86
CA LYS A 308 -21.49 -22.41 19.93
C LYS A 308 -22.48 -22.91 18.86
N GLY A 309 -22.06 -23.93 18.10
CA GLY A 309 -22.88 -24.55 17.07
C GLY A 309 -22.91 -23.85 15.73
N THR A 310 -22.06 -22.83 15.51
CA THR A 310 -21.84 -22.21 14.18
C THR A 310 -21.34 -23.28 13.20
N SER A 311 -22.01 -23.42 12.06
CA SER A 311 -21.64 -24.42 11.05
C SER A 311 -20.33 -24.06 10.34
N ASP A 312 -19.67 -25.05 9.74
CA ASP A 312 -18.42 -24.83 8.99
C ASP A 312 -18.65 -23.96 7.75
N GLU A 313 -19.86 -24.04 7.11
CA GLU A 313 -20.24 -23.15 6.02
C GLU A 313 -20.34 -21.67 6.47
N GLU A 314 -20.92 -21.46 7.65
CA GLU A 314 -21.06 -20.12 8.22
C GLU A 314 -19.71 -19.53 8.61
N ILE A 315 -18.82 -20.37 9.19
CA ILE A 315 -17.42 -19.98 9.48
C ILE A 315 -16.70 -19.62 8.19
N GLN A 316 -16.83 -20.41 7.13
CA GLN A 316 -16.22 -20.09 5.83
C GLN A 316 -16.75 -18.79 5.23
N ASN A 317 -18.04 -18.53 5.40
CA ASN A 317 -18.62 -17.25 4.96
C ASN A 317 -18.08 -16.06 5.76
N ILE A 318 -17.90 -16.22 7.08
CA ILE A 318 -17.23 -15.20 7.91
C ILE A 318 -15.82 -14.92 7.38
N ILE A 319 -15.02 -15.95 7.14
CA ILE A 319 -13.66 -15.84 6.58
C ILE A 319 -13.70 -15.10 5.24
N ASN A 320 -14.65 -15.42 4.36
CA ASN A 320 -14.82 -14.72 3.08
C ASN A 320 -15.17 -13.24 3.26
N ILE A 321 -15.98 -12.90 4.27
CA ILE A 321 -16.29 -11.51 4.61
C ILE A 321 -15.04 -10.78 5.13
N LEU A 322 -14.23 -11.43 5.96
CA LEU A 322 -12.96 -10.86 6.45
C LEU A 322 -12.01 -10.56 5.29
N TYR A 323 -11.82 -11.48 4.36
CA TYR A 323 -11.02 -11.25 3.16
C TYR A 323 -11.52 -10.04 2.36
N LYS A 324 -12.83 -9.93 2.15
CA LYS A 324 -13.39 -8.91 1.25
C LYS A 324 -13.61 -7.55 1.90
N LYS A 325 -13.96 -7.49 3.20
CA LYS A 325 -14.39 -6.26 3.89
C LYS A 325 -13.44 -5.78 4.96
N ALA A 326 -12.62 -6.67 5.53
CA ALA A 326 -11.63 -6.31 6.55
C ALA A 326 -10.19 -6.24 6.01
N ALA A 327 -10.01 -6.14 4.69
CA ALA A 327 -8.73 -6.05 4.01
C ALA A 327 -7.75 -7.21 4.33
N LEU A 328 -8.26 -8.37 4.79
CA LEU A 328 -7.45 -9.55 5.00
C LEU A 328 -6.96 -10.16 3.66
N GLU A 329 -7.60 -9.87 2.54
CA GLU A 329 -7.06 -9.96 1.18
C GLU A 329 -6.97 -8.56 0.60
N ASP A 330 -5.79 -8.20 0.12
CA ASP A 330 -5.53 -6.90 -0.50
C ASP A 330 -4.65 -7.05 -1.74
N THR A 331 -4.58 -6.01 -2.54
CA THR A 331 -3.80 -6.00 -3.77
C THR A 331 -2.47 -5.29 -3.57
N PHE A 332 -1.37 -6.01 -3.74
CA PHE A 332 -0.04 -5.43 -3.84
C PHE A 332 0.25 -5.06 -5.29
N GLY A 333 0.35 -3.76 -5.55
CA GLY A 333 0.73 -3.25 -6.87
C GLY A 333 2.24 -3.32 -7.06
N VAL A 334 2.73 -4.22 -7.91
CA VAL A 334 4.15 -4.33 -8.24
C VAL A 334 4.53 -3.27 -9.25
N ASN A 335 5.59 -2.54 -8.97
CA ASN A 335 6.22 -1.58 -9.89
C ASN A 335 7.74 -1.58 -9.62
N ILE A 336 8.49 -2.30 -10.42
CA ILE A 336 9.94 -2.43 -10.29
C ILE A 336 10.62 -1.28 -11.03
N ASN A 337 10.45 -0.08 -10.52
CA ASN A 337 11.05 1.13 -11.03
C ASN A 337 12.30 1.48 -10.20
N CYS A 338 13.46 1.52 -10.81
CA CYS A 338 14.75 1.74 -10.15
C CYS A 338 15.68 2.61 -10.99
N ILE A 339 16.72 3.14 -10.38
CA ILE A 339 17.73 3.93 -11.06
C ILE A 339 18.76 3.01 -11.70
N ASN A 340 18.93 3.14 -13.01
CA ASN A 340 19.96 2.47 -13.79
C ASN A 340 20.79 3.52 -14.55
N ASN A 341 22.10 3.60 -14.25
CA ASN A 341 22.99 4.59 -14.85
C ASN A 341 22.44 6.04 -14.77
N GLY A 342 21.89 6.42 -13.61
CA GLY A 342 21.35 7.75 -13.35
C GLY A 342 19.96 8.03 -13.95
N LYS A 343 19.30 7.04 -14.56
CA LYS A 343 17.97 7.18 -15.16
C LYS A 343 16.96 6.23 -14.51
N PRO A 344 15.72 6.68 -14.24
CA PRO A 344 14.65 5.80 -13.77
C PRO A 344 14.21 4.85 -14.90
N GLU A 345 14.07 3.59 -14.57
CA GLU A 345 13.66 2.56 -15.51
C GLU A 345 12.86 1.46 -14.83
N VAL A 346 11.74 1.03 -15.46
CA VAL A 346 10.98 -0.14 -15.03
C VAL A 346 11.61 -1.38 -15.65
N MET A 347 11.93 -2.36 -14.82
CA MET A 347 12.69 -3.54 -15.25
C MET A 347 11.98 -4.85 -14.89
N GLY A 348 11.95 -5.78 -15.84
CA GLY A 348 11.64 -7.18 -15.58
C GLY A 348 12.82 -7.94 -14.95
N LEU A 349 12.57 -9.15 -14.45
CA LEU A 349 13.53 -9.96 -13.71
C LEU A 349 14.84 -10.22 -14.48
N LYS A 350 14.77 -10.71 -15.72
CA LYS A 350 15.97 -10.99 -16.55
C LYS A 350 16.86 -9.76 -16.67
N LYS A 351 16.27 -8.58 -16.87
CA LYS A 351 17.04 -7.33 -16.99
C LYS A 351 17.71 -6.94 -15.68
N ILE A 352 17.04 -7.09 -14.53
CA ILE A 352 17.64 -6.84 -13.21
C ILE A 352 18.83 -7.76 -12.99
N LEU A 353 18.68 -9.05 -13.24
CA LEU A 353 19.76 -10.02 -13.08
C LEU A 353 20.95 -9.70 -14.02
N LYS A 354 20.68 -9.34 -15.28
CA LYS A 354 21.72 -8.92 -16.22
C LYS A 354 22.52 -7.72 -15.71
N VAL A 355 21.83 -6.63 -15.35
CA VAL A 355 22.49 -5.40 -14.87
C VAL A 355 23.28 -5.67 -13.60
N TYR A 356 22.72 -6.43 -12.67
CA TYR A 356 23.40 -6.81 -11.44
C TYR A 356 24.66 -7.65 -11.72
N ILE A 357 24.60 -8.64 -12.61
CA ILE A 357 25.71 -9.52 -12.94
C ILE A 357 26.82 -8.73 -13.65
N ASP A 358 26.48 -7.86 -14.61
CA ASP A 358 27.46 -7.00 -15.26
C ASP A 358 28.17 -6.09 -14.25
N PHE A 359 27.41 -5.51 -13.32
CA PHE A 359 27.97 -4.73 -12.20
C PHE A 359 28.90 -5.59 -11.31
N LYS A 360 28.48 -6.81 -10.96
CA LYS A 360 29.25 -7.73 -10.12
C LYS A 360 30.58 -8.14 -10.78
N TYR A 361 30.61 -8.37 -12.09
CA TYR A 361 31.87 -8.59 -12.82
C TYR A 361 32.81 -7.40 -12.63
N GLY A 362 32.34 -6.17 -12.75
CA GLY A 362 33.15 -4.97 -12.49
C GLY A 362 33.69 -4.89 -11.06
N LEU A 363 32.87 -5.27 -10.06
CA LEU A 363 33.30 -5.34 -8.66
C LEU A 363 34.42 -6.38 -8.48
N TYR A 364 34.27 -7.57 -9.05
CA TYR A 364 35.25 -8.64 -8.93
C TYR A 364 36.56 -8.29 -9.66
N ASP A 365 36.49 -7.70 -10.85
CA ASP A 365 37.69 -7.21 -11.55
C ASP A 365 38.47 -6.21 -10.68
N THR A 366 37.79 -5.20 -10.17
CA THR A 366 38.41 -4.19 -9.29
C THR A 366 39.02 -4.80 -8.02
N LYS A 367 38.27 -5.67 -7.34
CA LYS A 367 38.69 -6.35 -6.10
C LYS A 367 39.94 -7.20 -6.35
N TYR A 368 39.89 -8.10 -7.34
CA TYR A 368 40.99 -9.03 -7.57
C TYR A 368 42.21 -8.36 -8.16
N ARG A 369 42.06 -7.31 -8.96
CA ARG A 369 43.17 -6.47 -9.40
C ARG A 369 43.95 -5.84 -8.20
N LYS A 370 43.24 -5.30 -7.24
CA LYS A 370 43.81 -4.73 -6.02
C LYS A 370 44.45 -5.80 -5.14
N LEU A 371 43.74 -6.94 -4.96
CA LEU A 371 44.29 -8.07 -4.19
C LEU A 371 45.54 -8.66 -4.87
N LEU A 372 45.58 -8.77 -6.20
CA LEU A 372 46.77 -9.20 -6.95
C LEU A 372 47.94 -8.27 -6.69
N ALA A 373 47.71 -6.96 -6.89
CA ALA A 373 48.78 -5.96 -6.65
C ALA A 373 49.32 -6.00 -5.23
N GLN A 374 48.44 -6.18 -4.22
CA GLN A 374 48.88 -6.34 -2.81
C GLN A 374 49.73 -7.59 -2.60
N GLN A 375 49.36 -8.71 -3.21
CA GLN A 375 50.13 -9.95 -3.06
C GLN A 375 51.45 -9.89 -3.83
N GLU A 376 51.49 -9.23 -4.97
CA GLU A 376 52.72 -8.99 -5.72
C GLU A 376 53.70 -8.11 -4.91
N GLU A 377 53.22 -7.07 -4.24
CA GLU A 377 54.02 -6.25 -3.34
C GLU A 377 54.53 -7.06 -2.15
N ILE A 378 53.71 -7.90 -1.53
CA ILE A 378 54.12 -8.82 -0.46
C ILE A 378 55.20 -9.78 -0.97
N ARG A 379 55.03 -10.38 -2.12
CA ARG A 379 56.02 -11.26 -2.76
C ARG A 379 57.33 -10.54 -2.97
N GLU A 380 57.29 -9.33 -3.56
CA GLU A 380 58.48 -8.50 -3.81
C GLU A 380 59.27 -8.28 -2.53
N ILE A 381 58.61 -7.81 -1.47
CA ILE A 381 59.25 -7.55 -0.17
C ILE A 381 59.79 -8.83 0.44
N LYS A 382 59.01 -9.93 0.45
CA LYS A 382 59.46 -11.19 1.08
C LYS A 382 60.62 -11.84 0.34
N MET A 383 60.63 -11.78 -0.99
CA MET A 383 61.77 -12.22 -1.81
C MET A 383 63.02 -11.42 -1.46
N GLY A 384 62.93 -10.09 -1.39
CA GLY A 384 64.03 -9.24 -1.01
C GLY A 384 64.58 -9.53 0.38
N LEU A 385 63.68 -9.77 1.38
CA LEU A 385 64.09 -10.16 2.74
C LEU A 385 64.79 -11.52 2.78
N LEU A 386 64.33 -12.52 2.00
CA LEU A 386 65.01 -13.80 1.93
C LEU A 386 66.37 -13.70 1.29
N THR A 387 66.49 -12.97 0.17
CA THR A 387 67.81 -12.68 -0.47
C THR A 387 68.72 -11.93 0.51
N ALA A 388 68.19 -10.99 1.28
CA ALA A 388 68.95 -10.26 2.31
C ALA A 388 69.45 -11.19 3.43
N VAL A 389 68.67 -12.17 3.84
CA VAL A 389 69.10 -13.17 4.84
C VAL A 389 70.25 -14.02 4.31
N ASP A 390 70.26 -14.39 3.04
CA ASP A 390 71.32 -15.19 2.41
C ASP A 390 72.63 -14.40 2.33
N CYS A 391 72.62 -13.05 2.22
CA CYS A 391 73.78 -12.18 2.18
C CYS A 391 73.90 -11.23 3.42
N ILE A 392 73.38 -11.70 4.59
CA ILE A 392 73.21 -10.85 5.77
C ILE A 392 74.46 -10.25 6.27
N ASP A 393 75.62 -10.96 6.25
CA ASP A 393 76.92 -10.46 6.69
C ASP A 393 77.38 -9.24 5.86
N LEU A 394 77.15 -9.28 4.57
CA LEU A 394 77.39 -8.16 3.64
C LEU A 394 76.52 -6.94 4.00
N ILE A 395 75.20 -7.20 4.25
CA ILE A 395 74.24 -6.14 4.59
C ILE A 395 74.66 -5.50 5.95
N ILE A 396 75.00 -6.29 6.95
CA ILE A 396 75.49 -5.77 8.24
C ILE A 396 76.79 -4.92 8.06
N GLU A 397 77.65 -5.36 7.16
CA GLU A 397 78.89 -4.58 6.84
C GLU A 397 78.55 -3.25 6.17
N ILE A 398 77.66 -3.23 5.21
CA ILE A 398 77.13 -2.01 4.54
C ILE A 398 76.50 -1.08 5.59
N LEU A 399 75.65 -1.57 6.45
CA LEU A 399 74.98 -0.77 7.49
C LEU A 399 76.00 -0.15 8.49
N ARG A 400 76.97 -0.92 8.88
CA ARG A 400 78.05 -0.42 9.82
C ARG A 400 79.00 0.52 9.13
N GLY A 401 79.21 0.36 7.81
CA GLY A 401 80.15 1.22 7.05
C GLY A 401 79.53 2.51 6.55
N SER A 402 78.18 2.58 6.53
CA SER A 402 77.48 3.76 6.10
C SER A 402 77.37 4.84 7.17
N THR A 403 77.47 6.10 6.80
CA THR A 403 77.30 7.25 7.68
C THR A 403 75.88 7.78 7.72
N LYS A 404 75.10 7.54 6.67
CA LYS A 404 73.67 7.93 6.50
C LYS A 404 72.85 6.75 5.99
N VAL A 405 71.61 6.71 6.40
CA VAL A 405 70.66 5.69 5.90
C VAL A 405 70.51 5.75 4.38
N ALA A 406 70.53 6.93 3.77
CA ALA A 406 70.45 7.13 2.33
C ALA A 406 71.64 6.47 1.60
N ASP A 407 72.87 6.48 2.13
CA ASP A 407 74.01 5.81 1.51
C ASP A 407 73.91 4.31 1.55
N ALA A 408 73.39 3.74 2.65
CA ALA A 408 73.05 2.31 2.74
C ALA A 408 71.96 1.93 1.77
N LYS A 409 70.88 2.73 1.65
CA LYS A 409 69.80 2.50 0.70
C LYS A 409 70.28 2.56 -0.77
N ALA A 410 71.13 3.55 -1.12
CA ALA A 410 71.72 3.66 -2.44
C ALA A 410 72.62 2.45 -2.80
N CYS A 411 73.42 1.95 -1.84
CA CYS A 411 74.19 0.74 -2.02
C CYS A 411 73.33 -0.50 -2.26
N LEU A 412 72.27 -0.68 -1.41
CA LEU A 412 71.32 -1.81 -1.62
C LEU A 412 70.59 -1.76 -2.95
N MET A 413 70.23 -0.58 -3.43
CA MET A 413 69.45 -0.41 -4.66
C MET A 413 70.29 -0.41 -5.93
N HIS A 414 71.44 0.20 -5.89
CA HIS A 414 72.25 0.49 -7.10
C HIS A 414 73.71 0.04 -6.99
N GLY A 415 74.11 -0.63 -5.92
CA GLY A 415 75.48 -1.04 -5.72
C GLY A 415 76.45 0.15 -5.52
N ASP A 416 75.92 1.33 -5.11
CA ASP A 416 76.81 2.51 -4.88
C ASP A 416 77.59 2.35 -3.61
N THR A 417 78.84 2.08 -3.73
CA THR A 417 79.79 1.85 -2.64
C THR A 417 80.60 3.09 -2.26
N SER A 418 80.41 4.26 -2.88
CA SER A 418 81.22 5.46 -2.79
C SER A 418 81.33 6.06 -1.36
N ASN A 419 80.24 5.93 -0.61
CA ASN A 419 80.17 6.51 0.78
C ASN A 419 80.19 5.43 1.87
N ILE A 420 80.62 4.20 1.56
CA ILE A 420 80.58 3.07 2.49
C ILE A 420 82.02 2.60 2.81
N LYS A 421 82.38 2.41 4.09
CA LYS A 421 83.63 1.88 4.54
C LYS A 421 83.51 0.37 4.75
N PHE A 422 84.00 -0.41 3.79
CA PHE A 422 84.06 -1.86 3.91
C PHE A 422 85.30 -2.33 4.66
N ARG A 423 85.14 -3.42 5.38
CA ARG A 423 86.28 -4.06 6.14
C ARG A 423 87.04 -5.04 5.28
N PHE A 424 86.35 -5.69 4.35
CA PHE A 424 86.92 -6.68 3.46
C PHE A 424 86.80 -6.23 1.97
N LYS A 425 87.89 -6.37 1.21
CA LYS A 425 87.95 -5.96 -0.18
C LYS A 425 86.93 -6.76 -1.09
N GLY A 426 86.57 -8.00 -0.73
CA GLY A 426 85.59 -8.80 -1.43
C GLY A 426 84.18 -8.24 -1.26
N SER A 427 83.81 -7.78 -0.08
CA SER A 427 82.49 -7.24 0.23
C SER A 427 82.13 -6.04 -0.63
N GLU A 428 83.14 -5.18 -0.96
CA GLU A 428 82.90 -4.06 -1.88
C GLU A 428 82.53 -4.51 -3.30
N ALA A 429 83.19 -5.59 -3.76
CA ALA A 429 82.89 -6.16 -5.09
C ALA A 429 81.49 -6.78 -5.12
N ASP A 430 81.16 -7.52 -4.05
CA ASP A 430 79.86 -8.18 -3.95
C ASP A 430 78.71 -7.14 -3.79
N ALA A 431 78.96 -6.06 -3.05
CA ALA A 431 77.99 -4.96 -2.85
C ALA A 431 77.60 -4.26 -4.17
N LYS A 432 78.48 -4.21 -5.19
CA LYS A 432 78.26 -3.62 -6.51
C LYS A 432 77.20 -4.41 -7.33
N PHE A 433 76.94 -5.66 -6.98
CA PHE A 433 75.92 -6.50 -7.63
C PHE A 433 74.57 -6.44 -6.95
N LEU A 434 74.41 -5.72 -5.84
CA LEU A 434 73.13 -5.57 -5.20
C LEU A 434 72.21 -4.69 -6.07
N CYS A 435 70.97 -5.13 -6.23
CA CYS A 435 69.94 -4.48 -7.04
C CYS A 435 68.55 -4.66 -6.44
N PHE A 436 68.45 -4.38 -5.16
CA PHE A 436 67.13 -4.44 -4.50
C PHE A 436 66.24 -3.27 -4.96
N THR A 437 64.95 -3.51 -5.03
CA THR A 437 63.97 -2.43 -5.26
C THR A 437 63.91 -1.50 -4.00
N GLU A 438 63.36 -0.31 -4.21
CA GLU A 438 63.23 0.64 -3.10
C GLU A 438 62.45 0.05 -1.92
N LYS A 439 61.32 -0.63 -2.19
CA LYS A 439 60.51 -1.31 -1.16
C LYS A 439 61.28 -2.41 -0.45
N GLN A 440 62.07 -3.17 -1.17
CA GLN A 440 62.94 -4.19 -0.60
C GLN A 440 64.01 -3.57 0.30
N ALA A 441 64.69 -2.53 -0.17
CA ALA A 441 65.72 -1.82 0.60
C ALA A 441 65.12 -1.23 1.90
N ASP A 442 63.98 -0.59 1.85
CA ASP A 442 63.28 -0.06 3.02
C ASP A 442 62.90 -1.17 4.01
N ALA A 443 62.39 -2.30 3.53
CA ALA A 443 62.05 -3.44 4.37
C ALA A 443 63.31 -4.08 5.02
N ILE A 444 64.42 -4.14 4.30
CA ILE A 444 65.71 -4.64 4.80
C ILE A 444 66.21 -3.70 5.92
N LEU A 445 66.20 -2.39 5.67
CA LEU A 445 66.64 -1.38 6.65
C LEU A 445 65.77 -1.39 7.92
N ALA A 446 64.49 -1.72 7.81
CA ALA A 446 63.57 -1.84 8.94
C ALA A 446 63.58 -3.23 9.61
N MET A 447 64.38 -4.18 9.12
CA MET A 447 64.40 -5.56 9.59
C MET A 447 64.96 -5.67 11.00
N ARG A 448 64.22 -6.36 11.88
CA ARG A 448 64.67 -6.66 13.25
C ARG A 448 65.62 -7.87 13.24
N LEU A 449 66.67 -7.85 14.05
CA LEU A 449 67.64 -8.96 14.19
C LEU A 449 66.99 -10.30 14.57
N GLN A 450 65.85 -10.26 15.26
CA GLN A 450 65.06 -11.45 15.59
C GLN A 450 64.65 -12.24 14.34
N LYS A 451 64.42 -11.60 13.19
CA LYS A 451 64.02 -12.25 11.94
C LYS A 451 65.14 -13.11 11.30
N LEU A 452 66.33 -13.08 11.83
CA LEU A 452 67.46 -13.93 11.40
C LEU A 452 67.45 -15.33 12.04
N ILE A 453 66.54 -15.58 12.98
CA ILE A 453 66.40 -16.90 13.62
C ILE A 453 65.75 -17.89 12.64
N GLY A 454 66.23 -19.12 12.57
CA GLY A 454 65.78 -20.12 11.61
C GLY A 454 64.28 -20.38 11.57
N LEU A 455 63.57 -20.24 12.71
CA LEU A 455 62.09 -20.33 12.76
C LEU A 455 61.40 -19.17 12.01
N GLU A 456 61.92 -17.95 12.11
CA GLU A 456 61.42 -16.78 11.42
C GLU A 456 61.69 -16.84 9.90
N ILE A 457 62.83 -17.38 9.49
CA ILE A 457 63.16 -17.63 8.07
C ILE A 457 62.17 -18.63 7.46
N ASN A 458 61.83 -19.69 8.16
CA ASN A 458 60.82 -20.65 7.71
C ASN A 458 59.41 -20.00 7.62
N ALA A 459 59.06 -19.10 8.54
CA ALA A 459 57.82 -18.32 8.46
C ALA A 459 57.84 -17.40 7.24
N LEU A 460 58.92 -16.70 6.92
CA LEU A 460 59.05 -15.90 5.70
C LEU A 460 58.89 -16.71 4.42
N LYS A 461 59.50 -17.91 4.36
CA LYS A 461 59.33 -18.84 3.20
C LYS A 461 57.89 -19.29 3.05
N LYS A 462 57.22 -19.55 4.16
CA LYS A 462 55.77 -19.92 4.13
C LYS A 462 54.93 -18.76 3.65
N GLU A 463 55.13 -17.53 4.19
CA GLU A 463 54.39 -16.35 3.76
C GLU A 463 54.59 -16.06 2.27
N LEU A 464 55.83 -16.23 1.74
CA LEU A 464 56.12 -16.11 0.30
C LEU A 464 55.34 -17.14 -0.53
N SER A 465 55.40 -18.41 -0.13
CA SER A 465 54.66 -19.49 -0.81
C SER A 465 53.16 -19.26 -0.80
N ASP A 466 52.61 -18.75 0.29
CA ASP A 466 51.18 -18.43 0.39
C ASP A 466 50.80 -17.24 -0.49
N ALA A 467 51.65 -16.20 -0.56
CA ALA A 467 51.48 -15.08 -1.49
C ALA A 467 51.52 -15.55 -2.96
N GLU A 468 52.46 -16.43 -3.33
CA GLU A 468 52.55 -16.99 -4.68
C GLU A 468 51.33 -17.80 -5.07
N LYS A 469 50.77 -18.60 -4.16
CA LYS A 469 49.52 -19.31 -4.37
C LYS A 469 48.36 -18.35 -4.62
N LEU A 470 48.28 -17.26 -3.83
CA LEU A 470 47.25 -16.26 -4.00
C LEU A 470 47.41 -15.49 -5.32
N ILE A 471 48.65 -15.11 -5.68
CA ILE A 471 48.93 -14.50 -6.98
C ILE A 471 48.47 -15.39 -8.12
N LYS A 472 48.83 -16.67 -8.12
CA LYS A 472 48.38 -17.62 -9.11
C LYS A 472 46.86 -17.74 -9.17
N LYS A 473 46.17 -17.76 -8.01
CA LYS A 473 44.74 -17.78 -7.93
C LYS A 473 44.12 -16.51 -8.56
N TYR A 474 44.60 -15.33 -8.16
CA TYR A 474 44.03 -14.06 -8.61
C TYR A 474 44.33 -13.80 -10.09
N THR A 475 45.50 -14.14 -10.59
CA THR A 475 45.83 -14.08 -12.03
C THR A 475 44.90 -14.95 -12.84
N ARG A 476 44.65 -16.20 -12.42
CA ARG A 476 43.70 -17.09 -13.06
C ARG A 476 42.29 -16.50 -13.13
N LEU A 477 41.84 -15.87 -12.01
CA LEU A 477 40.53 -15.22 -11.97
C LEU A 477 40.44 -14.02 -12.92
N MET A 478 41.51 -13.27 -13.09
CA MET A 478 41.59 -12.12 -14.00
C MET A 478 41.65 -12.50 -15.46
N GLU A 479 42.31 -13.61 -15.78
CA GLU A 479 42.51 -14.07 -17.15
C GLU A 479 41.36 -14.92 -17.69
N SER A 480 40.60 -15.59 -16.82
CA SER A 480 39.48 -16.47 -17.18
C SER A 480 38.14 -16.00 -16.63
N ARG A 481 37.27 -15.58 -17.57
CA ARG A 481 35.88 -15.20 -17.24
C ARG A 481 35.12 -16.35 -16.61
N ASP A 482 35.35 -17.60 -17.01
CA ASP A 482 34.72 -18.80 -16.43
C ASP A 482 35.21 -19.06 -15.00
N ALA A 483 36.51 -18.85 -14.74
CA ALA A 483 37.02 -18.96 -13.36
C ALA A 483 36.43 -17.87 -12.46
N MET A 484 36.29 -16.65 -12.94
CA MET A 484 35.65 -15.55 -12.21
C MET A 484 34.16 -15.85 -11.96
N LYS A 485 33.44 -16.34 -12.99
CA LYS A 485 32.04 -16.79 -12.86
C LYS A 485 31.89 -17.84 -11.76
N GLN A 486 32.76 -18.86 -11.77
CA GLN A 486 32.69 -19.92 -10.76
C GLN A 486 32.96 -19.37 -9.35
N GLN A 487 33.92 -18.46 -9.17
CA GLN A 487 34.17 -17.81 -7.88
C GLN A 487 32.95 -16.98 -7.41
N MET A 488 32.27 -16.29 -8.32
CA MET A 488 31.02 -15.55 -7.99
C MET A 488 29.91 -16.50 -7.53
N ILE A 489 29.78 -17.66 -8.17
CA ILE A 489 28.83 -18.70 -7.80
C ILE A 489 29.15 -19.25 -6.41
N ASP A 490 30.43 -19.62 -6.18
CA ASP A 490 30.87 -20.19 -4.91
C ASP A 490 30.61 -19.23 -3.73
N ASP A 491 30.95 -17.94 -3.91
CA ASP A 491 30.72 -16.90 -2.91
C ASP A 491 29.21 -16.70 -2.63
N MET A 492 28.34 -16.74 -3.64
CA MET A 492 26.89 -16.67 -3.45
C MET A 492 26.33 -17.91 -2.77
N LEU A 493 26.81 -19.11 -3.08
CA LEU A 493 26.39 -20.34 -2.43
C LEU A 493 26.83 -20.39 -0.96
N GLU A 494 28.00 -19.83 -0.61
CA GLU A 494 28.42 -19.67 0.79
C GLU A 494 27.45 -18.76 1.56
N ILE A 495 27.06 -17.63 0.96
CA ILE A 495 26.06 -16.71 1.54
C ILE A 495 24.72 -17.43 1.71
N LYS A 496 24.27 -18.19 0.71
CA LYS A 496 23.05 -18.99 0.78
C LYS A 496 23.10 -19.96 1.94
N ALA A 497 24.17 -20.74 2.06
CA ALA A 497 24.33 -21.72 3.13
C ALA A 497 24.29 -21.09 4.53
N LYS A 498 24.76 -19.85 4.67
CA LYS A 498 24.87 -19.15 5.96
C LYS A 498 23.60 -18.40 6.35
N TYR A 499 22.87 -17.80 5.39
CA TYR A 499 21.80 -16.83 5.65
C TYR A 499 20.46 -17.15 5.05
N ALA A 500 20.35 -18.15 4.15
CA ALA A 500 19.04 -18.47 3.57
C ALA A 500 18.10 -19.04 4.63
N ILE A 501 16.86 -18.56 4.59
CA ILE A 501 15.76 -19.02 5.42
C ILE A 501 14.70 -19.70 4.52
N PRO A 502 13.92 -20.64 5.04
CA PRO A 502 12.81 -21.20 4.29
C PRO A 502 11.81 -20.13 3.86
N ARG A 503 11.17 -20.31 2.71
CA ARG A 503 10.09 -19.46 2.21
C ARG A 503 8.98 -19.35 3.25
N ARG A 504 8.50 -18.15 3.51
CA ARG A 504 7.40 -17.86 4.43
C ARG A 504 6.07 -17.76 3.70
N THR A 505 6.03 -17.05 2.56
CA THR A 505 4.81 -16.78 1.81
C THR A 505 4.43 -17.96 0.92
N GLN A 506 3.21 -18.46 1.05
CA GLN A 506 2.67 -19.53 0.21
C GLN A 506 2.09 -18.91 -1.09
N ILE A 507 2.15 -19.65 -2.19
CA ILE A 507 1.57 -19.23 -3.47
C ILE A 507 0.48 -20.23 -3.83
N HIS A 508 -0.75 -19.73 -3.99
CA HIS A 508 -1.92 -20.52 -4.34
C HIS A 508 -2.81 -19.75 -5.34
N ASN A 509 -3.64 -20.50 -6.05
CA ASN A 509 -4.69 -19.93 -6.90
C ASN A 509 -6.06 -20.34 -6.35
N TYR A 510 -6.60 -19.55 -5.44
CA TYR A 510 -7.93 -19.81 -4.85
C TYR A 510 -9.09 -19.19 -5.65
N GLY A 511 -8.81 -18.51 -6.75
CA GLY A 511 -9.82 -17.75 -7.49
C GLY A 511 -10.36 -16.54 -6.70
N THR A 512 -11.52 -16.04 -7.14
CA THR A 512 -12.13 -14.84 -6.51
C THR A 512 -12.97 -15.24 -5.30
N VAL A 513 -12.81 -14.51 -4.18
CA VAL A 513 -13.63 -14.72 -2.97
C VAL A 513 -15.09 -14.39 -3.24
N VAL A 514 -15.97 -15.36 -3.10
CA VAL A 514 -17.42 -15.20 -3.21
C VAL A 514 -18.02 -15.12 -1.81
N VAL A 515 -18.55 -13.96 -1.45
CA VAL A 515 -19.34 -13.81 -0.22
C VAL A 515 -20.78 -14.23 -0.54
N LYS A 516 -21.25 -15.31 0.05
CA LYS A 516 -22.68 -15.63 0.06
C LYS A 516 -23.37 -14.51 0.85
N LYS A 517 -24.19 -13.70 0.19
CA LYS A 517 -25.08 -12.79 0.92
C LYS A 517 -25.99 -13.66 1.77
N ALA A 518 -26.08 -13.36 3.07
CA ALA A 518 -27.14 -13.93 3.90
C ALA A 518 -28.46 -13.65 3.16
N GLU A 519 -29.25 -14.67 2.88
CA GLU A 519 -30.61 -14.49 2.36
C GLU A 519 -31.37 -13.67 3.39
N VAL A 520 -31.60 -12.42 3.07
CA VAL A 520 -32.46 -11.56 3.90
C VAL A 520 -33.87 -12.09 3.69
N VAL A 521 -34.41 -12.76 4.71
CA VAL A 521 -35.80 -13.26 4.66
C VAL A 521 -36.68 -12.06 4.47
N ALA A 522 -37.52 -12.12 3.43
CA ALA A 522 -38.54 -11.12 3.17
C ALA A 522 -39.55 -11.13 4.35
N THR A 523 -39.75 -9.98 4.98
CA THR A 523 -40.66 -9.78 6.09
C THR A 523 -41.59 -8.61 5.76
N ASP A 524 -42.86 -8.77 6.09
CA ASP A 524 -43.85 -7.72 5.88
C ASP A 524 -43.71 -6.63 6.94
N VAL A 525 -43.67 -5.40 6.49
CA VAL A 525 -43.48 -4.21 7.32
C VAL A 525 -44.40 -3.08 6.86
N ALA A 526 -44.48 -2.02 7.63
CA ALA A 526 -45.15 -0.79 7.19
C ALA A 526 -44.20 0.40 7.37
N VAL A 527 -44.08 1.22 6.34
CA VAL A 527 -43.35 2.48 6.34
C VAL A 527 -44.31 3.61 6.64
N LEU A 528 -44.02 4.37 7.68
CA LEU A 528 -44.85 5.47 8.17
C LEU A 528 -44.08 6.80 8.02
N LEU A 529 -44.76 7.82 7.45
CA LEU A 529 -44.26 9.19 7.38
C LEU A 529 -45.20 10.14 8.09
N ASP A 530 -44.73 10.87 9.06
CA ASP A 530 -45.52 11.84 9.80
C ASP A 530 -45.59 13.23 9.10
N ARG A 531 -46.36 14.16 9.68
CA ARG A 531 -46.53 15.52 9.17
C ARG A 531 -45.28 16.38 9.31
N PHE A 532 -44.31 15.94 10.10
CA PHE A 532 -43.01 16.63 10.34
C PHE A 532 -41.89 15.97 9.55
N TYR A 533 -42.22 15.10 8.57
CA TYR A 533 -41.27 14.38 7.70
C TYR A 533 -40.35 13.41 8.43
N TYR A 534 -40.78 12.84 9.56
CA TYR A 534 -40.11 11.69 10.16
C TYR A 534 -40.63 10.40 9.56
N ILE A 535 -39.73 9.62 8.94
CA ILE A 535 -39.98 8.30 8.36
C ILE A 535 -39.52 7.21 9.33
N LYS A 536 -40.29 6.14 9.44
CA LYS A 536 -39.89 4.95 10.20
C LYS A 536 -40.56 3.69 9.65
N VAL A 537 -39.98 2.55 10.03
CA VAL A 537 -40.49 1.21 9.67
C VAL A 537 -40.99 0.52 10.93
N VAL A 538 -42.18 -0.02 10.89
CA VAL A 538 -42.77 -0.83 11.95
C VAL A 538 -43.17 -2.21 11.42
N ASP A 539 -43.28 -3.19 12.31
CA ASP A 539 -43.77 -4.53 11.95
C ASP A 539 -45.23 -4.47 11.43
N ALA A 540 -45.56 -5.29 10.43
CA ALA A 540 -46.90 -5.32 9.85
C ALA A 540 -47.99 -5.61 10.89
N ASN A 541 -47.72 -6.48 11.88
CA ASN A 541 -48.65 -6.75 12.96
C ASN A 541 -48.87 -5.53 13.88
N VAL A 542 -47.84 -4.70 14.08
CA VAL A 542 -47.96 -3.45 14.86
C VAL A 542 -48.78 -2.45 14.09
N TYR A 543 -48.61 -2.38 12.77
CA TYR A 543 -49.42 -1.54 11.89
C TYR A 543 -50.90 -1.93 11.96
N GLU A 544 -51.23 -3.22 11.78
CA GLU A 544 -52.60 -3.70 11.78
C GLU A 544 -53.33 -3.47 13.10
N LYS A 545 -52.65 -3.65 14.23
CA LYS A 545 -53.25 -3.42 15.54
C LYS A 545 -53.52 -1.94 15.85
N ASN A 546 -52.87 -1.01 15.16
CA ASN A 546 -52.93 0.41 15.47
C ASN A 546 -53.36 1.26 14.25
N ILE A 547 -54.03 0.68 13.27
CA ILE A 547 -54.39 1.30 11.98
C ILE A 547 -55.15 2.63 12.14
N GLU A 548 -56.09 2.72 13.07
CA GLU A 548 -56.88 3.95 13.33
C GLU A 548 -55.99 5.08 13.83
N GLN A 549 -55.11 4.78 14.78
CA GLN A 549 -54.16 5.75 15.30
C GLN A 549 -53.17 6.19 14.23
N ILE A 550 -52.64 5.24 13.42
CA ILE A 550 -51.68 5.52 12.34
C ILE A 550 -52.28 6.43 11.30
N ASN A 551 -53.51 6.14 10.83
CA ASN A 551 -54.19 6.97 9.85
C ASN A 551 -54.49 8.39 10.33
N ARG A 552 -54.62 8.60 11.64
CA ARG A 552 -54.81 9.92 12.23
C ARG A 552 -53.47 10.70 12.38
N ASP A 553 -52.43 10.01 12.81
CA ASP A 553 -51.17 10.64 13.22
C ASP A 553 -50.12 10.76 12.10
N TYR A 554 -50.23 9.91 11.07
CA TYR A 554 -49.27 9.86 9.96
C TYR A 554 -49.91 10.37 8.66
N ARG A 555 -49.13 11.07 7.85
CA ARG A 555 -49.52 11.57 6.56
C ARG A 555 -49.59 10.46 5.50
N PHE A 556 -48.59 9.56 5.54
CA PHE A 556 -48.50 8.40 4.70
C PHE A 556 -48.18 7.15 5.51
N ALA A 557 -48.86 6.05 5.16
CA ALA A 557 -48.63 4.75 5.77
C ALA A 557 -48.72 3.67 4.67
N VAL A 558 -47.60 3.02 4.39
CA VAL A 558 -47.43 2.11 3.26
C VAL A 558 -47.01 0.74 3.77
N LYS A 559 -47.83 -0.29 3.55
CA LYS A 559 -47.46 -1.70 3.76
C LYS A 559 -46.52 -2.12 2.62
N CYS A 560 -45.44 -2.83 2.92
CA CYS A 560 -44.47 -3.31 1.96
C CYS A 560 -43.60 -4.41 2.59
N GLN A 561 -42.62 -4.90 1.85
CA GLN A 561 -41.62 -5.80 2.42
C GLN A 561 -40.31 -5.04 2.79
N ASN A 562 -39.54 -5.62 3.69
CA ASN A 562 -38.25 -5.06 4.11
C ASN A 562 -37.22 -4.91 2.97
N LEU A 563 -37.46 -5.58 1.84
CA LEU A 563 -36.60 -5.55 0.64
C LEU A 563 -37.07 -4.53 -0.41
N ASP A 564 -38.26 -3.98 -0.25
CA ASP A 564 -38.92 -3.09 -1.22
C ASP A 564 -38.30 -1.67 -1.21
N ARG A 565 -38.77 -0.86 -2.17
CA ARG A 565 -38.36 0.51 -2.37
C ARG A 565 -39.55 1.45 -2.25
N ILE A 566 -39.37 2.52 -1.51
CA ILE A 566 -40.38 3.60 -1.36
C ILE A 566 -40.02 4.73 -2.32
N ALA A 567 -40.99 5.18 -3.09
CA ALA A 567 -40.94 6.41 -3.87
C ALA A 567 -41.54 7.56 -3.08
N VAL A 568 -40.81 8.64 -2.97
CA VAL A 568 -41.25 9.90 -2.34
C VAL A 568 -41.24 10.98 -3.42
N PHE A 569 -42.42 11.49 -3.77
CA PHE A 569 -42.60 12.55 -4.76
C PHE A 569 -42.74 13.90 -4.05
N ALA A 570 -41.92 14.87 -4.45
CA ALA A 570 -41.92 16.21 -3.90
C ALA A 570 -42.39 17.26 -4.91
N ASP A 571 -42.79 18.43 -4.40
CA ASP A 571 -43.26 19.56 -5.22
C ASP A 571 -42.15 20.21 -6.05
N ASN A 572 -40.86 19.89 -5.78
CA ASN A 572 -39.71 20.24 -6.61
C ASN A 572 -39.56 19.46 -7.92
N ASN A 573 -40.58 18.75 -8.33
CA ASN A 573 -40.61 17.89 -9.51
C ASN A 573 -39.61 16.70 -9.48
N GLN A 574 -39.18 16.29 -8.32
CA GLN A 574 -38.30 15.11 -8.13
C GLN A 574 -39.09 13.95 -7.51
N VAL A 575 -38.64 12.77 -7.84
CA VAL A 575 -38.97 11.53 -7.12
C VAL A 575 -37.69 10.96 -6.50
N TYR A 576 -37.79 10.64 -5.23
CA TYR A 576 -36.68 10.06 -4.46
C TYR A 576 -37.00 8.59 -4.17
N THR A 577 -36.02 7.71 -4.43
CA THR A 577 -36.16 6.26 -4.18
C THR A 577 -35.36 5.90 -2.92
N ILE A 578 -36.05 5.36 -1.90
CA ILE A 578 -35.49 4.96 -0.61
C ILE A 578 -35.68 3.44 -0.46
N LYS A 579 -34.63 2.70 -0.15
CA LYS A 579 -34.75 1.28 0.19
C LYS A 579 -35.26 1.13 1.63
N VAL A 580 -36.26 0.33 1.83
CA VAL A 580 -36.82 0.04 3.18
C VAL A 580 -35.73 -0.49 4.12
N ALA A 581 -34.84 -1.34 3.60
CA ALA A 581 -33.69 -1.85 4.33
C ALA A 581 -32.75 -0.74 4.86
N ASP A 582 -32.59 0.36 4.14
CA ASP A 582 -31.74 1.49 4.58
C ASP A 582 -32.40 2.26 5.74
N ILE A 583 -33.73 2.40 5.71
CA ILE A 583 -34.47 3.00 6.83
C ILE A 583 -34.33 2.14 8.08
N ILE A 584 -34.54 0.82 7.98
CA ILE A 584 -34.39 -0.14 9.09
C ILE A 584 -32.97 -0.06 9.67
N LYS A 585 -31.95 -0.03 8.82
CA LYS A 585 -30.54 0.02 9.24
C LYS A 585 -30.21 1.28 10.02
N LEU A 586 -30.63 2.45 9.54
CA LEU A 586 -30.41 3.73 10.21
C LEU A 586 -31.24 3.83 11.53
N GLN A 587 -32.46 3.31 11.53
CA GLN A 587 -33.32 3.27 12.70
C GLN A 587 -32.70 2.40 13.80
N ALA A 588 -32.18 1.23 13.47
CA ALA A 588 -31.46 0.35 14.38
C ALA A 588 -30.22 1.05 14.98
N LYS A 589 -29.46 1.79 14.16
CA LYS A 589 -28.27 2.54 14.59
C LYS A 589 -28.60 3.65 15.62
N LYS A 590 -29.72 4.37 15.42
CA LYS A 590 -30.16 5.43 16.36
C LYS A 590 -30.76 4.85 17.66
N ASN A 591 -31.32 3.66 17.63
CA ASN A 591 -31.93 3.01 18.81
C ASN A 591 -30.91 2.27 19.71
N THR A 592 -29.74 1.90 19.20
CA THR A 592 -28.67 1.24 19.99
C THR A 592 -28.06 2.14 21.07
N SER A 593 -28.30 3.44 21.07
CA SER A 593 -27.87 4.36 22.14
C SER A 593 -28.70 4.24 23.44
N LYS A 594 -29.80 3.47 23.46
CA LYS A 594 -30.59 3.20 24.62
C LYS A 594 -30.49 1.73 25.02
N LYS A 595 -29.92 1.47 26.25
CA LYS A 595 -29.75 0.12 26.82
C LYS A 595 -31.06 -0.67 26.76
N GLY A 596 -31.07 -1.78 26.00
CA GLY A 596 -32.16 -2.76 25.98
C GLY A 596 -32.23 -3.46 24.62
N GLY A 597 -31.91 -4.75 24.55
CA GLY A 597 -31.99 -5.57 23.35
C GLY A 597 -33.39 -5.55 22.75
N GLY A 598 -33.56 -4.83 21.64
CA GLY A 598 -34.81 -4.63 20.94
C GLY A 598 -34.75 -5.09 19.49
N SER A 599 -35.92 -5.46 18.95
CA SER A 599 -36.16 -5.80 17.54
C SER A 599 -35.49 -4.82 16.58
N LEU A 600 -35.02 -5.29 15.44
CA LEU A 600 -34.47 -4.48 14.32
C LEU A 600 -35.48 -3.48 13.80
N ILE A 601 -36.77 -3.83 13.86
CA ILE A 601 -37.91 -3.03 13.41
C ILE A 601 -38.33 -2.13 14.57
N GLY A 602 -38.52 -0.83 14.31
CA GLY A 602 -38.83 0.17 15.32
C GLY A 602 -40.18 -0.03 16.01
N ARG A 603 -40.33 0.62 17.16
CA ARG A 603 -41.60 0.67 17.85
C ARG A 603 -42.43 1.86 17.40
N LEU A 604 -43.76 1.78 17.49
CA LEU A 604 -44.64 2.89 17.12
C LEU A 604 -44.34 4.19 17.89
N ALA A 605 -43.81 4.07 19.13
CA ALA A 605 -43.40 5.20 19.96
C ALA A 605 -42.07 5.85 19.59
N ASP A 606 -41.29 5.26 18.67
CA ASP A 606 -39.98 5.82 18.27
C ASP A 606 -40.20 7.05 17.37
N LYS A 607 -39.35 8.07 17.51
CA LYS A 607 -39.47 9.33 16.75
C LYS A 607 -39.28 9.18 15.25
N GLY A 608 -38.60 8.13 14.76
CA GLY A 608 -38.25 7.98 13.36
C GLY A 608 -37.00 8.78 12.96
N ILE A 609 -36.76 8.87 11.67
CA ILE A 609 -35.61 9.52 11.04
C ILE A 609 -36.14 10.60 10.10
N GLN A 610 -35.53 11.75 10.03
CA GLN A 610 -35.93 12.76 9.05
C GLN A 610 -35.69 12.23 7.63
N VAL A 611 -36.68 12.33 6.76
CA VAL A 611 -36.64 11.85 5.38
C VAL A 611 -35.49 12.50 4.59
N PHE A 612 -35.10 13.71 4.98
CA PHE A 612 -33.96 14.44 4.39
C PHE A 612 -32.61 13.72 4.54
N GLU A 613 -32.46 12.78 5.48
CA GLU A 613 -31.26 11.93 5.57
C GLU A 613 -31.15 10.93 4.42
N PHE A 614 -32.25 10.66 3.70
CA PHE A 614 -32.32 9.75 2.56
C PHE A 614 -32.45 10.49 1.22
N CYS A 615 -33.01 11.70 1.25
CA CYS A 615 -33.34 12.51 0.09
C CYS A 615 -32.64 13.87 0.17
N ASN A 616 -32.06 14.34 -0.93
CA ASN A 616 -31.52 15.67 -1.01
C ASN A 616 -32.67 16.71 -1.23
N MET A 617 -33.61 16.75 -0.28
CA MET A 617 -34.70 17.72 -0.27
C MET A 617 -34.29 18.94 0.56
N ASN A 618 -34.72 20.13 0.16
CA ASN A 618 -34.62 21.34 0.97
C ASN A 618 -35.77 21.41 1.99
N GLY A 619 -35.58 22.13 3.09
CA GLY A 619 -36.58 22.19 4.17
C GLY A 619 -37.92 22.81 3.81
N ASP A 620 -38.00 23.55 2.70
CA ASP A 620 -39.21 24.23 2.21
C ASP A 620 -40.01 23.41 1.19
N GLU A 621 -39.53 22.21 0.81
CA GLU A 621 -40.18 21.32 -0.14
C GLU A 621 -41.23 20.43 0.50
N ASN A 622 -42.37 20.23 -0.19
CA ASN A 622 -43.47 19.42 0.29
C ASN A 622 -43.51 18.05 -0.38
N ILE A 623 -43.77 16.99 0.38
CA ILE A 623 -43.99 15.66 -0.15
C ILE A 623 -45.45 15.57 -0.60
N LEU A 624 -45.69 15.34 -1.89
CA LEU A 624 -47.00 15.25 -2.48
C LEU A 624 -47.56 13.83 -2.41
N PHE A 625 -46.72 12.82 -2.66
CA PHE A 625 -47.13 11.42 -2.68
C PHE A 625 -46.02 10.51 -2.20
N MET A 626 -46.35 9.44 -1.50
CA MET A 626 -45.43 8.40 -1.08
C MET A 626 -46.09 7.04 -1.18
N ASP A 627 -45.46 6.10 -1.86
CA ASP A 627 -45.90 4.70 -1.90
C ASP A 627 -44.73 3.76 -2.22
N CYS A 628 -44.94 2.45 -2.04
CA CYS A 628 -44.03 1.41 -2.50
C CYS A 628 -44.04 1.36 -4.04
N ILE A 629 -42.84 1.32 -4.64
CA ILE A 629 -42.71 1.28 -6.12
C ILE A 629 -43.44 0.05 -6.68
N GLU A 630 -43.29 -1.06 -6.00
CA GLU A 630 -43.91 -2.35 -6.37
C GLU A 630 -45.43 -2.28 -6.38
N HIS A 631 -46.09 -1.32 -5.68
CA HIS A 631 -47.52 -1.12 -5.65
C HIS A 631 -48.09 -0.33 -6.85
N PHE A 632 -47.27 0.43 -7.54
CA PHE A 632 -47.74 1.29 -8.62
C PHE A 632 -46.94 1.17 -9.91
N VAL A 633 -45.94 0.30 -9.97
CA VAL A 633 -45.12 0.08 -11.17
C VAL A 633 -45.93 -0.40 -12.36
N THR A 634 -47.06 -1.11 -12.09
CA THR A 634 -48.01 -1.58 -13.08
C THR A 634 -49.23 -0.66 -13.25
N ASP A 635 -49.36 0.36 -12.41
CA ASP A 635 -50.47 1.29 -12.37
C ASP A 635 -50.10 2.62 -13.05
N LYS A 636 -51.11 3.50 -13.14
CA LYS A 636 -50.95 4.85 -13.67
C LYS A 636 -51.13 5.86 -12.57
N LEU A 637 -50.30 6.92 -12.59
CA LEU A 637 -50.37 8.03 -11.63
C LEU A 637 -50.90 9.29 -12.31
N LEU A 638 -51.85 9.96 -11.67
CA LEU A 638 -52.35 11.29 -12.06
C LEU A 638 -51.45 12.39 -11.51
N PHE A 639 -51.05 13.30 -12.37
CA PHE A 639 -50.28 14.52 -12.03
C PHE A 639 -51.14 15.73 -12.38
N VAL A 640 -51.29 16.69 -11.46
CA VAL A 640 -51.99 17.96 -11.69
C VAL A 640 -51.13 19.12 -11.23
N SER A 641 -50.98 20.14 -12.13
CA SER A 641 -50.25 21.37 -11.81
C SER A 641 -51.17 22.48 -11.28
N ARG A 642 -50.60 23.44 -10.56
CA ARG A 642 -51.28 24.63 -10.04
C ARG A 642 -51.93 25.45 -11.17
N GLN A 643 -51.36 25.40 -12.38
CA GLN A 643 -51.88 26.09 -13.56
C GLN A 643 -53.06 25.35 -14.23
N GLY A 644 -53.57 24.30 -13.62
CA GLY A 644 -54.70 23.55 -14.13
C GLY A 644 -54.38 22.59 -15.27
N LEU A 645 -53.13 22.13 -15.40
CA LEU A 645 -52.74 21.11 -16.34
C LEU A 645 -52.71 19.74 -15.65
N ALA A 646 -53.25 18.72 -16.34
CA ALA A 646 -53.27 17.35 -15.86
C ALA A 646 -52.67 16.37 -16.88
N LYS A 647 -52.05 15.32 -16.41
CA LYS A 647 -51.53 14.20 -17.20
C LYS A 647 -51.58 12.92 -16.40
N VAL A 648 -51.69 11.80 -17.08
CA VAL A 648 -51.50 10.47 -16.51
C VAL A 648 -50.13 9.96 -16.94
N VAL A 649 -49.38 9.39 -16.03
CA VAL A 649 -48.04 8.84 -16.29
C VAL A 649 -48.01 7.39 -15.86
N ASP A 650 -47.45 6.51 -16.71
CA ASP A 650 -47.22 5.12 -16.39
C ASP A 650 -46.26 4.97 -15.21
N GLY A 651 -46.63 4.16 -14.22
CA GLY A 651 -45.84 3.98 -12.99
C GLY A 651 -44.48 3.36 -13.25
N SER A 652 -44.34 2.55 -14.30
CA SER A 652 -43.04 1.96 -14.67
C SER A 652 -41.96 3.00 -15.01
N ALA A 653 -42.37 4.22 -15.40
CA ALA A 653 -41.43 5.33 -15.62
C ALA A 653 -40.63 5.73 -14.36
N PHE A 654 -41.12 5.34 -13.18
CA PHE A 654 -40.50 5.65 -11.87
C PHE A 654 -39.75 4.47 -11.26
N ASP A 655 -39.74 3.30 -11.93
CA ASP A 655 -38.89 2.17 -11.52
C ASP A 655 -37.43 2.45 -11.85
N THR A 656 -36.73 3.03 -10.90
CA THR A 656 -35.32 3.43 -11.03
C THR A 656 -34.49 3.03 -9.83
N THR A 657 -33.24 2.69 -10.08
CA THR A 657 -32.24 2.46 -9.02
C THR A 657 -31.52 3.75 -8.57
N ARG A 658 -31.77 4.87 -9.25
CA ARG A 658 -31.20 6.17 -8.89
C ARG A 658 -31.90 6.72 -7.66
N ARG A 659 -31.13 7.33 -6.73
CA ARG A 659 -31.67 7.92 -5.50
C ARG A 659 -32.63 9.09 -5.77
N ALA A 660 -32.43 9.82 -6.87
CA ALA A 660 -33.30 10.91 -7.31
C ALA A 660 -33.45 10.89 -8.82
N ALA A 661 -34.66 11.22 -9.30
CA ALA A 661 -34.97 11.35 -10.72
C ALA A 661 -36.08 12.40 -10.92
N ASN A 662 -36.20 12.95 -12.14
CA ASN A 662 -37.27 13.86 -12.45
C ASN A 662 -38.63 13.13 -12.45
N ALA A 663 -39.58 13.66 -11.70
CA ALA A 663 -40.97 13.16 -11.65
C ALA A 663 -41.87 13.84 -12.70
N SER A 664 -41.61 15.13 -12.98
CA SER A 664 -42.34 15.89 -13.98
C SER A 664 -41.40 16.80 -14.78
N LYS A 665 -41.94 17.61 -15.68
CA LYS A 665 -41.19 18.61 -16.43
C LYS A 665 -40.63 19.65 -15.47
N VAL A 666 -39.40 20.03 -15.67
CA VAL A 666 -38.75 21.10 -14.88
C VAL A 666 -39.52 22.40 -15.07
N GLY A 667 -39.93 23.03 -13.95
CA GLY A 667 -40.70 24.27 -13.93
C GLY A 667 -42.23 24.07 -13.89
N ASP A 668 -42.73 22.83 -13.88
CA ASP A 668 -44.15 22.55 -13.57
C ASP A 668 -44.35 22.74 -12.03
N ASP A 669 -45.42 23.46 -11.65
CA ASP A 669 -45.82 23.63 -10.25
C ASP A 669 -46.87 22.57 -9.90
N ILE A 670 -46.45 21.35 -9.61
CA ILE A 670 -47.32 20.21 -9.31
C ILE A 670 -47.89 20.34 -7.90
N ILE A 671 -49.23 20.24 -7.79
CA ILE A 671 -49.93 20.30 -6.51
C ILE A 671 -50.56 18.97 -6.10
N PHE A 672 -50.70 18.03 -7.03
CA PHE A 672 -51.29 16.73 -6.78
C PHE A 672 -50.60 15.63 -7.58
N ILE A 673 -50.25 14.54 -6.90
CA ILE A 673 -49.86 13.25 -7.48
C ILE A 673 -50.61 12.17 -6.72
N GLY A 674 -51.23 11.25 -7.42
CA GLY A 674 -51.96 10.17 -6.74
C GLY A 674 -52.39 9.04 -7.70
N LYS A 675 -52.77 7.92 -7.08
CA LYS A 675 -53.41 6.80 -7.75
C LYS A 675 -54.88 7.10 -8.05
N PHE A 676 -55.45 6.39 -8.97
CA PHE A 676 -56.85 6.44 -9.32
C PHE A 676 -57.32 5.09 -9.84
N SER A 677 -58.65 4.86 -9.83
CA SER A 677 -59.28 3.70 -10.40
C SER A 677 -60.03 4.05 -11.70
N GLU A 678 -60.26 3.07 -12.54
CA GLU A 678 -61.03 3.24 -13.74
C GLU A 678 -62.50 3.61 -13.36
N GLY A 679 -63.01 4.72 -13.94
CA GLY A 679 -64.31 5.27 -13.58
C GLY A 679 -64.29 6.33 -12.47
N ASP A 680 -63.14 6.70 -11.96
CA ASP A 680 -62.99 7.83 -11.02
C ASP A 680 -63.17 9.17 -11.75
N PHE A 681 -63.49 10.19 -10.94
CA PHE A 681 -63.62 11.57 -11.35
C PHE A 681 -62.59 12.43 -10.64
N ILE A 682 -62.12 13.47 -11.34
CA ILE A 682 -61.24 14.49 -10.77
C ILE A 682 -62.13 15.70 -10.44
N ILE A 683 -62.13 16.14 -9.19
CA ILE A 683 -62.68 17.46 -8.82
C ILE A 683 -61.53 18.40 -8.64
N ALA A 684 -61.49 19.45 -9.47
CA ALA A 684 -60.53 20.53 -9.34
C ALA A 684 -61.19 21.77 -8.76
N GLN A 685 -60.61 22.32 -7.69
CA GLN A 685 -61.02 23.54 -7.03
C GLN A 685 -60.02 24.65 -7.31
N SER A 686 -60.48 25.81 -7.78
CA SER A 686 -59.65 27.00 -7.90
C SER A 686 -59.72 27.90 -6.67
N GLU A 687 -58.70 28.75 -6.45
CA GLU A 687 -58.68 29.72 -5.34
C GLU A 687 -59.89 30.68 -5.37
N LYS A 688 -60.38 31.02 -6.54
CA LYS A 688 -61.62 31.81 -6.67
C LYS A 688 -62.93 31.01 -6.44
N GLY A 689 -62.83 29.76 -6.03
CA GLY A 689 -63.96 28.91 -5.68
C GLY A 689 -64.75 28.33 -6.86
N TYR A 690 -64.11 28.16 -8.02
CA TYR A 690 -64.69 27.41 -9.13
C TYR A 690 -64.38 25.93 -8.99
N TYR A 691 -65.38 25.07 -9.24
CA TYR A 691 -65.24 23.61 -9.18
C TYR A 691 -65.64 23.01 -10.53
N ILE A 692 -64.90 22.03 -10.97
CA ILE A 692 -65.23 21.20 -12.12
C ILE A 692 -65.03 19.73 -11.77
N ARG A 693 -65.96 18.86 -12.21
CA ARG A 693 -65.82 17.43 -12.11
C ARG A 693 -65.58 16.87 -13.49
N VAL A 694 -64.42 16.26 -13.74
CA VAL A 694 -64.01 15.71 -15.02
C VAL A 694 -63.77 14.22 -14.88
N ASP A 695 -64.23 13.44 -15.86
CA ASP A 695 -63.95 12.01 -15.92
C ASP A 695 -62.49 11.78 -16.16
N ILE A 696 -61.86 10.87 -15.39
CA ILE A 696 -60.43 10.63 -15.47
C ILE A 696 -59.99 10.10 -16.83
N SER A 697 -60.88 9.40 -17.55
CA SER A 697 -60.63 8.90 -18.90
C SER A 697 -60.36 9.98 -19.94
N GLU A 698 -60.79 11.25 -19.64
CA GLU A 698 -60.49 12.38 -20.51
C GLU A 698 -59.04 12.87 -20.41
N ILE A 699 -58.27 12.41 -19.42
CA ILE A 699 -56.87 12.82 -19.21
C ILE A 699 -55.92 11.84 -19.93
N PRO A 700 -55.20 12.29 -20.95
CA PRO A 700 -54.36 11.38 -21.72
C PRO A 700 -53.11 10.97 -20.95
N GLU A 701 -52.70 9.74 -21.23
CA GLU A 701 -51.39 9.25 -20.79
C GLU A 701 -50.28 9.95 -21.56
N LYS A 702 -49.23 10.39 -20.83
CA LYS A 702 -48.09 11.09 -21.38
C LYS A 702 -46.80 10.71 -20.62
N GLY A 703 -45.65 10.84 -21.28
CA GLY A 703 -44.36 10.65 -20.64
C GLY A 703 -44.12 11.69 -19.53
N LYS A 704 -43.34 11.30 -18.52
CA LYS A 704 -43.03 12.16 -17.33
C LYS A 704 -42.52 13.56 -17.67
N GLY A 705 -41.71 13.74 -18.74
CA GLY A 705 -41.20 15.03 -19.19
C GLY A 705 -42.17 15.85 -20.09
N ALA A 706 -43.35 15.33 -20.40
CA ALA A 706 -44.33 16.01 -21.27
C ALA A 706 -45.23 16.96 -20.47
N ALA A 707 -45.65 18.06 -21.08
CA ALA A 707 -46.65 18.95 -20.50
C ALA A 707 -48.01 18.28 -20.42
N GLY A 708 -48.79 18.59 -19.36
CA GLY A 708 -50.17 18.13 -19.20
C GLY A 708 -51.15 18.72 -20.24
N VAL A 709 -52.42 18.34 -20.14
CA VAL A 709 -53.53 18.96 -20.85
C VAL A 709 -54.35 19.83 -19.89
N LYS A 710 -55.05 20.84 -20.38
CA LYS A 710 -55.92 21.67 -19.54
C LYS A 710 -57.00 20.82 -18.90
N LEU A 711 -57.07 20.75 -17.59
CA LEU A 711 -58.11 20.14 -16.78
C LEU A 711 -59.27 21.12 -16.58
N ILE A 712 -58.95 22.35 -16.22
CA ILE A 712 -59.85 23.47 -16.03
C ILE A 712 -59.33 24.71 -16.77
N ASN A 713 -60.21 25.56 -17.25
CA ASN A 713 -59.85 26.84 -17.85
C ASN A 713 -59.89 27.95 -16.76
N LEU A 714 -58.75 28.25 -16.19
CA LEU A 714 -58.57 29.26 -15.17
C LEU A 714 -58.47 30.63 -15.78
N GLU A 715 -58.91 31.69 -15.11
CA GLU A 715 -58.65 33.09 -15.46
C GLU A 715 -57.14 33.39 -15.21
N SER A 716 -56.67 34.50 -15.78
CA SER A 716 -55.24 34.83 -15.77
C SER A 716 -54.64 35.04 -14.35
N ASP A 717 -55.47 35.31 -13.37
CA ASP A 717 -55.17 35.59 -11.97
C ASP A 717 -55.76 34.52 -11.01
N ASP A 718 -56.14 33.36 -11.50
CA ASP A 718 -56.70 32.24 -10.75
C ASP A 718 -55.79 31.02 -10.90
N VAL A 719 -55.65 30.23 -9.82
CA VAL A 719 -54.84 29.01 -9.76
C VAL A 719 -55.61 27.89 -9.06
N LEU A 720 -55.17 26.67 -9.25
CA LEU A 720 -55.76 25.55 -8.51
C LEU A 720 -55.30 25.53 -7.06
N GLU A 721 -56.25 25.35 -6.15
CA GLU A 721 -56.04 25.22 -4.71
C GLU A 721 -56.02 23.76 -4.27
N SER A 722 -56.99 22.95 -4.74
CA SER A 722 -57.13 21.55 -4.29
C SER A 722 -57.64 20.63 -5.41
N ILE A 723 -57.21 19.37 -5.32
CA ILE A 723 -57.61 18.29 -6.22
C ILE A 723 -58.15 17.12 -5.37
N PHE A 724 -59.30 16.60 -5.75
CA PHE A 724 -59.90 15.41 -5.16
C PHE A 724 -60.14 14.38 -6.26
N VAL A 725 -59.83 13.12 -6.00
CA VAL A 725 -59.98 12.00 -6.94
C VAL A 725 -60.81 10.92 -6.24
N GLY A 726 -61.82 10.43 -6.93
CA GLY A 726 -62.68 9.39 -6.39
C GLY A 726 -63.91 9.12 -7.24
N SER A 727 -64.75 8.19 -6.80
CA SER A 727 -65.98 7.80 -7.45
C SER A 727 -67.15 8.79 -7.17
N THR A 728 -68.24 8.64 -7.85
CA THR A 728 -69.44 9.45 -7.61
C THR A 728 -70.08 9.29 -6.22
N LYS A 729 -69.70 8.24 -5.47
CA LYS A 729 -70.19 7.94 -4.12
C LYS A 729 -69.33 8.56 -3.04
N ASP A 730 -68.13 8.99 -3.39
CA ASP A 730 -67.19 9.53 -2.44
C ASP A 730 -67.52 10.98 -2.05
N THR A 731 -66.98 11.41 -0.92
CA THR A 731 -67.10 12.77 -0.40
C THR A 731 -65.74 13.45 -0.35
N PHE A 732 -65.72 14.78 -0.45
CA PHE A 732 -64.53 15.61 -0.23
C PHE A 732 -64.86 16.77 0.70
N LYS A 733 -63.87 17.29 1.41
CA LYS A 733 -64.05 18.38 2.40
C LYS A 733 -63.69 19.73 1.80
N VAL A 734 -64.54 20.71 2.01
CA VAL A 734 -64.31 22.12 1.73
C VAL A 734 -64.62 22.92 2.99
N GLY A 735 -63.56 23.38 3.69
CA GLY A 735 -63.69 23.90 5.05
C GLY A 735 -64.26 22.82 5.99
N ASP A 736 -65.31 23.16 6.71
CA ASP A 736 -66.01 22.21 7.63
C ASP A 736 -67.09 21.37 6.96
N ASN A 737 -67.37 21.59 5.64
CA ASN A 737 -68.45 20.91 4.94
C ASN A 737 -67.94 19.66 4.17
N GLU A 738 -68.62 18.55 4.35
CA GLU A 738 -68.41 17.34 3.58
C GLU A 738 -69.36 17.27 2.40
N ILE A 739 -68.84 17.17 1.19
CA ILE A 739 -69.60 17.31 -0.07
C ILE A 739 -69.42 16.03 -0.88
N ILE A 740 -70.52 15.45 -1.33
CA ILE A 740 -70.50 14.28 -2.24
C ILE A 740 -70.09 14.72 -3.66
N PHE A 741 -69.29 13.92 -4.37
CA PHE A 741 -68.77 14.22 -5.73
C PHE A 741 -69.87 14.61 -6.71
N THR A 742 -71.09 14.05 -6.63
CA THR A 742 -72.18 14.33 -7.51
C THR A 742 -72.76 15.77 -7.41
N ARG A 743 -72.44 16.48 -6.33
CA ARG A 743 -72.89 17.86 -6.18
C ARG A 743 -72.08 18.84 -7.05
N VAL A 744 -70.91 18.45 -7.50
CA VAL A 744 -70.13 19.22 -8.49
C VAL A 744 -70.67 18.87 -9.88
N LYS A 745 -71.05 19.88 -10.67
CA LYS A 745 -71.51 19.67 -12.02
C LYS A 745 -70.46 18.98 -12.89
N PRO A 746 -70.85 17.93 -13.65
CA PRO A 746 -69.91 17.33 -14.61
C PRO A 746 -69.57 18.33 -15.71
N GLY A 747 -68.29 18.39 -16.06
CA GLY A 747 -67.76 19.22 -17.14
C GLY A 747 -66.74 18.45 -17.97
N LYS A 748 -66.57 18.85 -19.23
CA LYS A 748 -65.42 18.37 -20.03
C LYS A 748 -64.15 19.02 -19.60
N ARG A 749 -63.01 18.34 -19.75
CA ARG A 749 -61.67 18.93 -19.50
C ARG A 749 -61.52 20.25 -20.25
N GLY A 750 -60.91 21.25 -19.63
CA GLY A 750 -60.73 22.60 -20.14
C GLY A 750 -62.00 23.48 -20.04
N GLY A 751 -63.07 23.03 -19.34
CA GLY A 751 -64.22 23.83 -19.00
C GLY A 751 -63.94 24.87 -17.91
N LYS A 752 -64.77 25.97 -17.79
CA LYS A 752 -64.59 27.03 -16.81
C LYS A 752 -64.93 26.64 -15.35
N GLY A 753 -65.62 25.53 -15.15
CA GLY A 753 -66.15 25.17 -13.84
C GLY A 753 -67.33 26.04 -13.39
N SER A 754 -67.86 25.79 -12.19
CA SER A 754 -68.95 26.56 -11.59
C SER A 754 -68.73 26.74 -10.10
N LYS A 755 -69.22 27.86 -9.51
CA LYS A 755 -69.23 28.04 -8.06
C LYS A 755 -70.17 27.09 -7.39
N LEU A 756 -69.74 26.43 -6.32
CA LEU A 756 -70.65 25.66 -5.45
C LEU A 756 -71.50 26.63 -4.62
N ARG A 757 -72.79 26.40 -4.58
CA ARG A 757 -73.70 27.01 -3.62
C ARG A 757 -73.85 26.03 -2.45
N PHE A 758 -73.31 26.43 -1.30
CA PHE A 758 -73.44 25.66 -0.05
C PHE A 758 -74.83 25.76 0.55
#